data_fcf5b47186fd7bb6a18ffff4521d0e93
#
_entry.id   fcf5b47186fd7bb6a18ffff4521d0e93
#
_cell.length_a   1.000
_cell.length_b   1.000
_cell.length_c   1.000
_cell.angle_alpha   90.00
_cell.angle_beta   90.00
_cell.angle_gamma   90.00
#
_symmetry.space_group_name_H-M   'P 1'
#
loop_
_entity.id
_entity.type
_entity.pdbx_description
1 polymer ?
#
loop_
_entity_poly.entity_id
_entity_poly.type
_entity_poly.pdbx_seq_one_letter_code
_entity_poly.pdbx_strand_id
1 'polypeptide(L)'
;MNKKILILSFLSVLFLAAGPIRAAIDVTNLRTEQLKNPSGIDTRQPRLGWRIESDEQNVMQTAYHILVASSPELLAQGKGDMWDSGKVETDASQWITYQGETLKRNAPYFWKVKVYTNKGESDWSSPAFWSMGLFNEADWQGQWIGLDRAAPGDSETQWSRLAARYLRKEFALKKEIKRATVHIAGMGLYELFINGQRIGDQVLAPAPTDYRKTILYNTYDVTSQLQQENAIGVTLGNGRFYTMRQNYKPYKIPTFGYPKLRLNLIVEYADGSKETIATNTSWKLTTEGPVRSNNEYDGEEYDARKELGNWTQTDYDDTKWMPAERVSIPSGTLRAQMMPGMKVTETLKPVSIQKMGDKYIMDTGQNLAGWVRFRIKGQAGDSIRLHFAERLESDGEIFTKNLRDAHCTDIYVVSGREPQGATWAPRFVYHGFRYVEISGYPDAKTEDFVVEVVEDEMDHTGSFSCSDKTLNQVVRNAFWGIRSNYKGMPVDCPQRNERQPWLGDHAMGSWGESMFFDNHAMYNKWARDIREAQREDGCIPDVAPAYWNYYSDNVTWPATLPLVCDMLFTNYGDIRPIEDNYPAIKKWISHIREYYMTKDYIITKDKYGDWCVPPESLEMIHSQDPARKTDGALIATAYYLKVLQLMHRFASLQGLTADAKEWEDLEHKMKDAFNAHFLHIKEGTSLVPGHTLYPDSVFYGNNTVTANILPLAFGLVPKAHIKEVAKNAVTTIITTNKGHISTGVIGTQWLMRELSRRGHTDVAYLLATNDTYPSWGYMAAQGATTIWELWNGDTANPGMNSGNHVMLLGDLLPWCFNNLAGIRADRWKSGYKHIVFQPAFEIQELSNVDASYMSIYGKITSRWKKTPMHLEWDIELPCQYYQTRELEGIRHQ
;
A
#
# COMPACT_ATOMS: atom_id res chain seq x y z
N MET A 1 2.39 18.98 86.47
CA MET A 1 3.89 18.96 86.28
C MET A 1 4.13 18.39 84.83
N ASN A 2 4.36 19.33 83.90
CA ASN A 2 4.55 19.00 82.53
C ASN A 2 6.05 19.06 82.22
N LYS A 3 6.63 17.97 81.77
CA LYS A 3 7.97 17.95 81.23
C LYS A 3 7.90 18.08 79.67
N LYS A 4 8.39 19.22 79.14
CA LYS A 4 8.67 19.41 77.72
C LYS A 4 9.99 18.75 77.39
N ILE A 5 9.92 17.83 76.40
CA ILE A 5 11.10 17.25 75.76
C ILE A 5 11.37 18.05 74.51
N LEU A 6 12.53 18.65 74.43
CA LEU A 6 13.04 19.37 73.25
C LEU A 6 13.73 18.36 72.31
N ILE A 7 13.19 18.14 71.13
CA ILE A 7 13.88 17.35 70.07
C ILE A 7 14.57 18.31 69.12
N LEU A 8 15.90 18.30 69.18
CA LEU A 8 16.73 18.97 68.18
C LEU A 8 16.79 18.11 66.92
N SER A 9 16.18 18.58 65.85
CA SER A 9 16.33 17.94 64.52
C SER A 9 17.60 18.52 63.86
N PHE A 10 18.60 17.67 63.65
CA PHE A 10 19.73 17.98 62.78
C PHE A 10 19.26 17.79 61.29
N LEU A 11 19.10 18.91 60.55
CA LEU A 11 18.90 18.89 59.11
C LEU A 11 20.28 18.76 58.46
N SER A 12 20.64 17.57 58.03
CA SER A 12 21.77 17.32 57.14
C SER A 12 21.36 17.71 55.70
N VAL A 13 21.80 18.85 55.22
CA VAL A 13 21.67 19.24 53.81
C VAL A 13 22.74 18.48 53.02
N LEU A 14 22.36 17.39 52.39
CA LEU A 14 23.16 16.77 51.34
C LEU A 14 23.08 17.70 50.10
N PHE A 15 24.16 18.42 49.82
CA PHE A 15 24.42 18.98 48.50
C PHE A 15 24.76 17.82 47.57
N LEU A 16 23.77 17.25 46.88
CA LEU A 16 24.01 16.52 45.66
C LEU A 16 24.46 17.56 44.64
N ALA A 17 25.72 17.51 44.26
CA ALA A 17 26.22 18.20 43.07
C ALA A 17 25.48 17.55 41.87
N ALA A 18 24.38 18.17 41.41
CA ALA A 18 23.82 17.88 40.13
C ALA A 18 24.86 18.30 39.08
N GLY A 19 25.64 17.36 38.60
CA GLY A 19 26.37 17.54 37.33
C GLY A 19 25.32 17.91 36.26
N PRO A 20 25.73 18.61 35.20
CA PRO A 20 24.79 18.93 34.12
C PRO A 20 24.14 17.66 33.68
N ILE A 21 22.80 17.55 33.83
CA ILE A 21 22.00 16.46 33.24
C ILE A 21 22.19 16.67 31.76
N ARG A 22 23.04 15.84 31.14
CA ARG A 22 23.21 15.81 29.69
C ARG A 22 21.96 15.16 29.14
N ALA A 23 21.27 15.85 28.25
CA ALA A 23 20.08 15.24 27.60
C ALA A 23 20.50 13.95 26.95
N ALA A 24 19.70 12.91 27.14
CA ALA A 24 19.94 11.61 26.54
C ALA A 24 19.84 11.72 25.01
N ILE A 25 20.79 11.10 24.33
CA ILE A 25 20.74 10.90 22.88
C ILE A 25 20.45 9.42 22.65
N ASP A 26 19.22 9.13 22.25
CA ASP A 26 18.77 7.75 22.03
C ASP A 26 18.77 7.40 20.54
N VAL A 27 19.16 6.17 20.25
CA VAL A 27 19.10 5.62 18.89
C VAL A 27 18.01 4.57 18.83
N THR A 28 16.99 4.86 18.04
CA THR A 28 15.74 4.10 17.99
C THR A 28 15.40 3.65 16.57
N ASN A 29 14.29 2.88 16.43
CA ASN A 29 13.73 2.48 15.15
C ASN A 29 14.75 1.90 14.17
N LEU A 30 15.57 0.95 14.65
CA LEU A 30 16.54 0.26 13.80
C LEU A 30 15.80 -0.55 12.74
N ARG A 31 16.17 -0.36 11.48
CA ARG A 31 15.55 -1.01 10.30
C ARG A 31 16.62 -1.66 9.43
N THR A 32 16.24 -2.77 8.83
CA THR A 32 17.02 -3.45 7.79
C THR A 32 16.14 -3.51 6.54
N GLU A 33 16.57 -2.87 5.44
CA GLU A 33 15.75 -2.64 4.21
C GLU A 33 14.39 -2.00 4.52
N GLN A 34 14.34 -1.04 5.45
CA GLN A 34 13.14 -0.39 5.99
C GLN A 34 12.16 -1.32 6.72
N LEU A 35 12.54 -2.57 6.95
CA LEU A 35 11.74 -3.55 7.70
C LEU A 35 12.24 -3.65 9.14
N LYS A 36 11.32 -3.92 10.07
CA LYS A 36 11.64 -4.14 11.48
C LYS A 36 11.96 -5.62 11.72
N ASN A 37 13.21 -5.91 12.07
CA ASN A 37 13.68 -7.27 12.37
C ASN A 37 13.22 -8.31 11.33
N PRO A 38 13.52 -8.14 10.03
CA PRO A 38 12.99 -9.01 9.00
C PRO A 38 13.60 -10.41 9.06
N SER A 39 12.78 -11.43 8.82
CA SER A 39 13.19 -12.81 8.69
C SER A 39 13.28 -13.23 7.23
N GLY A 40 14.42 -13.81 6.85
CA GLY A 40 14.61 -14.46 5.57
C GLY A 40 14.76 -13.51 4.39
N ILE A 41 15.44 -12.38 4.53
CA ILE A 41 15.72 -11.49 3.40
C ILE A 41 16.70 -12.11 2.41
N ASP A 42 16.58 -11.80 1.12
CA ASP A 42 17.47 -12.33 0.08
C ASP A 42 18.45 -11.29 -0.49
N THR A 43 18.41 -10.06 0.00
CA THR A 43 19.36 -9.01 -0.33
C THR A 43 20.70 -9.26 0.35
N ARG A 44 21.76 -9.55 -0.42
CA ARG A 44 23.10 -9.92 0.10
C ARG A 44 23.87 -8.77 0.73
N GLN A 45 23.52 -7.54 0.41
CA GLN A 45 24.05 -6.31 1.00
C GLN A 45 22.89 -5.48 1.52
N PRO A 46 22.29 -5.86 2.66
CA PRO A 46 21.16 -5.13 3.21
C PRO A 46 21.59 -3.73 3.66
N ARG A 47 20.63 -2.81 3.62
CA ARG A 47 20.83 -1.43 4.06
C ARG A 47 20.20 -1.25 5.42
N LEU A 48 20.93 -0.59 6.30
CA LEU A 48 20.58 -0.32 7.68
C LEU A 48 20.13 1.13 7.83
N GLY A 49 19.24 1.38 8.78
CA GLY A 49 18.79 2.72 9.12
C GLY A 49 18.34 2.81 10.56
N TRP A 50 18.37 4.01 11.13
CA TRP A 50 17.97 4.32 12.51
C TRP A 50 17.47 5.74 12.63
N ARG A 51 16.78 6.03 13.73
CA ARG A 51 16.39 7.38 14.14
C ARG A 51 17.19 7.82 15.35
N ILE A 52 17.34 9.13 15.51
CA ILE A 52 17.95 9.74 16.67
C ILE A 52 16.85 10.52 17.39
N GLU A 53 16.70 10.29 18.67
CA GLU A 53 15.76 10.97 19.54
C GLU A 53 16.50 11.67 20.67
N SER A 54 16.09 12.89 21.00
CA SER A 54 16.61 13.66 22.12
C SER A 54 15.60 14.75 22.49
N ASP A 55 15.58 15.12 23.75
CA ASP A 55 14.83 16.29 24.26
C ASP A 55 15.48 17.62 23.83
N GLU A 56 16.74 17.59 23.38
CA GLU A 56 17.40 18.74 22.81
C GLU A 56 17.17 18.85 21.30
N GLN A 57 17.07 20.09 20.81
CA GLN A 57 17.05 20.40 19.39
C GLN A 57 18.45 20.60 18.81
N ASN A 58 18.58 20.50 17.49
CA ASN A 58 19.86 20.66 16.78
C ASN A 58 20.92 19.61 17.18
N VAL A 59 20.47 18.38 17.43
CA VAL A 59 21.32 17.21 17.71
C VAL A 59 21.69 16.55 16.39
N MET A 60 22.78 17.01 15.78
CA MET A 60 23.20 16.57 14.44
C MET A 60 24.20 15.44 14.53
N GLN A 61 23.90 14.31 13.86
CA GLN A 61 24.89 13.24 13.72
C GLN A 61 26.11 13.74 12.95
N THR A 62 27.29 13.41 13.45
CA THR A 62 28.58 13.65 12.80
C THR A 62 29.30 12.35 12.44
N ALA A 63 28.98 11.26 13.16
CA ALA A 63 29.53 9.95 12.87
C ALA A 63 28.61 8.84 13.43
N TYR A 64 28.83 7.63 12.97
CA TYR A 64 28.24 6.43 13.56
C TYR A 64 29.30 5.34 13.80
N HIS A 65 28.95 4.34 14.61
CA HIS A 65 29.70 3.09 14.76
C HIS A 65 28.69 1.93 14.81
N ILE A 66 28.78 1.03 13.84
CA ILE A 66 27.90 -0.13 13.71
C ILE A 66 28.67 -1.39 14.11
N LEU A 67 28.04 -2.26 14.90
CA LEU A 67 28.49 -3.64 15.13
C LEU A 67 27.44 -4.60 14.61
N VAL A 68 27.87 -5.57 13.82
CA VAL A 68 27.05 -6.72 13.37
C VAL A 68 27.72 -8.00 13.82
N ALA A 69 26.96 -8.87 14.48
CA ALA A 69 27.46 -10.13 15.03
C ALA A 69 26.64 -11.33 14.54
N SER A 70 27.28 -12.48 14.48
CA SER A 70 26.66 -13.76 14.13
C SER A 70 25.84 -14.37 15.28
N SER A 71 25.95 -13.79 16.50
CA SER A 71 25.11 -14.19 17.64
C SER A 71 24.86 -13.01 18.59
N PRO A 72 23.78 -13.07 19.39
CA PRO A 72 23.48 -12.03 20.36
C PRO A 72 24.53 -11.97 21.48
N GLU A 73 25.18 -13.09 21.85
CA GLU A 73 26.22 -13.16 22.88
C GLU A 73 27.48 -12.41 22.46
N LEU A 74 27.90 -12.56 21.20
CA LEU A 74 29.03 -11.79 20.66
C LEU A 74 28.72 -10.30 20.62
N LEU A 75 27.52 -9.94 20.17
CA LEU A 75 27.10 -8.55 20.16
C LEU A 75 27.04 -7.93 21.56
N ALA A 76 26.57 -8.69 22.57
CA ALA A 76 26.55 -8.26 23.97
C ALA A 76 27.96 -8.03 24.53
N GLN A 77 28.96 -8.82 24.09
CA GLN A 77 30.38 -8.63 24.41
C GLN A 77 31.03 -7.45 23.65
N GLY A 78 30.30 -6.75 22.82
CA GLY A 78 30.81 -5.66 21.98
C GLY A 78 31.67 -6.13 20.81
N LYS A 79 31.46 -7.38 20.34
CA LYS A 79 32.18 -7.97 19.21
C LYS A 79 31.30 -7.97 17.97
N GLY A 80 31.72 -7.29 16.93
CA GLY A 80 31.12 -7.29 15.59
C GLY A 80 31.92 -8.24 14.68
N ASP A 81 31.82 -9.57 14.92
CA ASP A 81 32.55 -10.58 14.14
C ASP A 81 32.15 -10.62 12.65
N MET A 82 30.98 -10.06 12.31
CA MET A 82 30.51 -9.94 10.93
C MET A 82 30.76 -8.56 10.34
N TRP A 83 30.69 -7.52 11.14
CA TRP A 83 31.04 -6.15 10.76
C TRP A 83 31.26 -5.28 11.99
N ASP A 84 32.44 -4.71 12.05
CA ASP A 84 32.78 -3.60 12.93
C ASP A 84 33.15 -2.42 12.00
N SER A 85 32.24 -1.45 11.86
CA SER A 85 32.47 -0.31 10.98
C SER A 85 33.55 0.65 11.48
N GLY A 86 33.93 0.52 12.75
CA GLY A 86 34.63 1.60 13.44
C GLY A 86 33.80 2.89 13.43
N LYS A 87 34.41 3.99 13.77
CA LYS A 87 33.80 5.32 13.69
C LYS A 87 33.85 5.83 12.25
N VAL A 88 32.68 5.99 11.62
CA VAL A 88 32.52 6.50 10.25
C VAL A 88 31.97 7.92 10.30
N GLU A 89 32.75 8.89 9.82
CA GLU A 89 32.39 10.32 9.81
C GLU A 89 31.34 10.58 8.70
N THR A 90 30.08 10.78 9.09
CA THR A 90 28.96 11.08 8.19
C THR A 90 27.70 11.48 8.97
N ASP A 91 26.87 12.30 8.37
CA ASP A 91 25.52 12.64 8.87
C ASP A 91 24.43 11.64 8.43
N ALA A 92 24.77 10.63 7.60
CA ALA A 92 23.84 9.65 7.11
C ALA A 92 23.43 8.66 8.21
N SER A 93 22.12 8.51 8.41
CA SER A 93 21.51 7.55 9.35
C SER A 93 20.52 6.61 8.66
N GLN A 94 20.39 6.71 7.34
CA GLN A 94 19.48 5.90 6.52
C GLN A 94 20.24 5.33 5.33
N TRP A 95 19.82 4.16 4.87
CA TRP A 95 20.33 3.50 3.68
C TRP A 95 21.83 3.14 3.76
N ILE A 96 22.32 2.85 4.96
CA ILE A 96 23.73 2.47 5.19
C ILE A 96 23.92 1.03 4.72
N THR A 97 24.61 0.87 3.60
CA THR A 97 24.89 -0.46 3.03
C THR A 97 25.82 -1.25 3.92
N TYR A 98 25.47 -2.48 4.25
CA TYR A 98 26.31 -3.44 4.95
C TYR A 98 27.58 -3.73 4.16
N GLN A 99 28.74 -3.58 4.81
CA GLN A 99 30.08 -3.73 4.20
C GLN A 99 30.97 -4.76 4.94
N GLY A 100 30.35 -5.61 5.74
CA GLY A 100 31.09 -6.63 6.50
C GLY A 100 31.36 -7.92 5.73
N GLU A 101 31.58 -8.99 6.47
CA GLU A 101 31.82 -10.33 5.95
C GLU A 101 30.63 -10.86 5.13
N THR A 102 30.93 -11.79 4.22
CA THR A 102 29.89 -12.38 3.35
C THR A 102 28.77 -13.04 4.17
N LEU A 103 27.54 -12.57 3.98
CA LEU A 103 26.35 -13.10 4.64
C LEU A 103 26.01 -14.50 4.11
N LYS A 104 25.72 -15.42 5.05
CA LYS A 104 25.40 -16.83 4.74
C LYS A 104 23.89 -17.02 4.66
N ARG A 105 23.43 -17.87 3.72
CA ARG A 105 22.03 -18.28 3.63
C ARG A 105 21.53 -18.88 4.95
N ASN A 106 20.26 -18.66 5.25
CA ASN A 106 19.59 -19.17 6.45
C ASN A 106 20.29 -18.82 7.77
N ALA A 107 21.04 -17.72 7.84
CA ALA A 107 21.77 -17.30 9.03
C ALA A 107 21.15 -16.04 9.63
N PRO A 108 21.01 -15.97 10.97
CA PRO A 108 20.63 -14.76 11.67
C PRO A 108 21.83 -13.86 11.89
N TYR A 109 21.59 -12.55 11.94
CA TYR A 109 22.57 -11.52 12.25
C TYR A 109 21.94 -10.50 13.20
N PHE A 110 22.75 -10.06 14.17
CA PHE A 110 22.34 -9.15 15.24
C PHE A 110 23.19 -7.91 15.14
N TRP A 111 22.59 -6.73 15.31
CA TRP A 111 23.31 -5.50 15.15
C TRP A 111 22.85 -4.42 16.11
N LYS A 112 23.76 -3.50 16.37
CA LYS A 112 23.51 -2.29 17.14
C LYS A 112 24.37 -1.15 16.59
N VAL A 113 23.96 0.07 16.87
CA VAL A 113 24.65 1.27 16.43
C VAL A 113 24.80 2.25 17.57
N LYS A 114 25.91 2.98 17.57
CA LYS A 114 26.20 4.13 18.41
C LYS A 114 26.41 5.32 17.51
N VAL A 115 25.88 6.48 17.88
CA VAL A 115 26.03 7.71 17.10
C VAL A 115 26.85 8.75 17.86
N TYR A 116 27.59 9.52 17.10
CA TYR A 116 28.32 10.70 17.58
C TYR A 116 27.62 11.92 17.01
N THR A 117 27.43 12.94 17.84
CA THR A 117 26.71 14.15 17.44
C THR A 117 27.51 15.40 17.86
N ASN A 118 27.08 16.56 17.37
CA ASN A 118 27.61 17.86 17.81
C ASN A 118 27.33 18.15 19.28
N LYS A 119 26.47 17.37 19.96
CA LYS A 119 26.13 17.53 21.38
C LYS A 119 26.76 16.44 22.26
N GLY A 120 27.37 15.44 21.66
CA GLY A 120 27.99 14.30 22.33
C GLY A 120 27.73 13.00 21.65
N GLU A 121 27.96 11.89 22.33
CA GLU A 121 27.72 10.55 21.81
C GLU A 121 26.53 9.88 22.51
N SER A 122 25.84 8.98 21.81
CA SER A 122 24.81 8.13 22.39
C SER A 122 25.41 6.96 23.13
N ASP A 123 24.62 6.26 23.93
CA ASP A 123 24.89 4.88 24.25
C ASP A 123 24.70 3.99 23.01
N TRP A 124 25.08 2.70 23.11
CA TRP A 124 24.70 1.73 22.08
C TRP A 124 23.18 1.56 22.05
N SER A 125 22.61 1.52 20.85
CA SER A 125 21.19 1.20 20.68
C SER A 125 20.83 -0.17 21.27
N SER A 126 19.55 -0.40 21.53
CA SER A 126 19.03 -1.75 21.71
C SER A 126 19.36 -2.59 20.47
N PRO A 127 19.66 -3.91 20.61
CA PRO A 127 19.93 -4.76 19.47
C PRO A 127 18.73 -4.92 18.55
N ALA A 128 19.00 -4.93 17.25
CA ALA A 128 18.07 -5.37 16.22
C ALA A 128 18.64 -6.59 15.51
N PHE A 129 17.82 -7.26 14.70
CA PHE A 129 18.31 -8.43 13.95
C PHE A 129 17.72 -8.46 12.53
N TRP A 130 18.32 -9.26 11.69
CA TRP A 130 17.73 -9.82 10.50
C TRP A 130 18.19 -11.26 10.30
N SER A 131 17.47 -12.02 9.51
CA SER A 131 17.99 -13.29 9.02
C SER A 131 18.01 -13.34 7.50
N MET A 132 18.99 -14.06 6.96
CA MET A 132 19.05 -14.30 5.53
C MET A 132 18.12 -15.44 5.13
N GLY A 133 17.47 -15.31 4.00
CA GLY A 133 16.71 -16.38 3.35
C GLY A 133 17.58 -17.32 2.54
N LEU A 134 16.96 -17.95 1.54
CA LEU A 134 17.62 -18.78 0.54
C LEU A 134 17.89 -17.94 -0.71
N PHE A 135 19.08 -18.10 -1.31
CA PHE A 135 19.55 -17.18 -2.35
C PHE A 135 19.28 -17.67 -3.77
N ASN A 136 19.24 -18.97 -3.94
CA ASN A 136 19.18 -19.60 -5.26
C ASN A 136 18.29 -20.85 -5.24
N GLU A 137 17.92 -21.33 -6.40
CA GLU A 137 17.20 -22.59 -6.60
C GLU A 137 17.95 -23.79 -5.96
N ALA A 138 19.28 -23.82 -6.03
CA ALA A 138 20.10 -24.89 -5.45
C ALA A 138 20.08 -24.95 -3.91
N ASP A 139 19.62 -23.89 -3.24
CA ASP A 139 19.48 -23.88 -1.78
C ASP A 139 18.21 -24.60 -1.30
N TRP A 140 17.29 -24.87 -2.22
CA TRP A 140 16.04 -25.56 -1.96
C TRP A 140 16.19 -27.07 -2.15
N GLN A 141 16.06 -27.83 -1.06
CA GLN A 141 16.03 -29.30 -1.11
C GLN A 141 14.59 -29.82 -1.38
N GLY A 142 13.57 -29.05 -0.97
CA GLY A 142 12.17 -29.39 -1.20
C GLY A 142 11.83 -29.41 -2.69
N GLN A 143 10.99 -30.36 -3.08
CA GLN A 143 10.36 -30.44 -4.39
C GLN A 143 9.03 -29.69 -4.35
N TRP A 144 8.58 -29.19 -5.50
CA TRP A 144 7.21 -28.73 -5.64
C TRP A 144 6.27 -29.94 -5.60
N ILE A 145 5.35 -29.92 -4.65
CA ILE A 145 4.34 -30.97 -4.46
C ILE A 145 2.93 -30.38 -4.44
N GLY A 146 1.95 -31.21 -4.77
CA GLY A 146 0.55 -30.84 -4.80
C GLY A 146 -0.30 -31.90 -5.48
N LEU A 147 -1.39 -31.47 -6.12
CA LEU A 147 -2.27 -32.28 -6.93
C LEU A 147 -2.68 -31.49 -8.18
N ASP A 148 -2.08 -31.81 -9.33
CA ASP A 148 -2.25 -31.05 -10.60
C ASP A 148 -3.49 -31.49 -11.38
N ARG A 149 -4.59 -31.79 -10.68
CA ARG A 149 -5.90 -32.10 -11.24
C ARG A 149 -7.02 -31.77 -10.27
N ALA A 150 -8.23 -31.69 -10.79
CA ALA A 150 -9.43 -31.65 -9.98
C ALA A 150 -9.57 -32.92 -9.14
N ALA A 151 -9.99 -32.79 -7.89
CA ALA A 151 -10.34 -33.88 -7.02
C ALA A 151 -11.86 -34.23 -7.17
N PRO A 152 -12.30 -35.41 -6.74
CA PRO A 152 -13.71 -35.68 -6.65
C PRO A 152 -14.47 -34.63 -5.85
N GLY A 153 -15.52 -34.04 -6.42
CA GLY A 153 -16.29 -32.95 -5.79
C GLY A 153 -15.79 -31.52 -6.12
N ASP A 154 -14.65 -31.39 -6.78
CA ASP A 154 -14.26 -30.12 -7.39
C ASP A 154 -15.08 -29.84 -8.65
N SER A 155 -15.26 -28.56 -9.00
CA SER A 155 -15.87 -28.15 -10.25
C SER A 155 -15.01 -27.06 -10.89
N GLU A 156 -14.58 -27.33 -12.12
CA GLU A 156 -13.82 -26.37 -12.95
C GLU A 156 -14.74 -25.60 -13.92
N THR A 157 -16.01 -25.49 -13.59
CA THR A 157 -16.98 -24.72 -14.38
C THR A 157 -16.87 -23.22 -14.07
N GLN A 158 -17.79 -22.44 -14.62
CA GLN A 158 -17.89 -20.99 -14.45
C GLN A 158 -17.68 -20.48 -13.01
N TRP A 159 -18.13 -21.22 -12.03
CA TRP A 159 -18.05 -20.92 -10.61
C TRP A 159 -17.03 -21.90 -9.96
N SER A 160 -15.79 -21.77 -10.36
CA SER A 160 -14.72 -22.65 -9.92
C SER A 160 -14.80 -23.00 -8.41
N ARG A 161 -15.22 -24.21 -8.13
CA ARG A 161 -15.32 -24.78 -6.80
C ARG A 161 -14.17 -25.75 -6.58
N LEU A 162 -13.10 -25.28 -5.98
CA LEU A 162 -11.90 -26.05 -5.72
C LEU A 162 -11.66 -26.15 -4.20
N ALA A 163 -11.73 -27.38 -3.65
CA ALA A 163 -11.46 -27.64 -2.25
C ALA A 163 -9.99 -27.33 -1.90
N ALA A 164 -9.76 -26.86 -0.69
CA ALA A 164 -8.38 -26.69 -0.20
C ALA A 164 -7.61 -28.02 -0.20
N ARG A 165 -6.29 -27.94 -0.40
CA ARG A 165 -5.40 -29.10 -0.33
C ARG A 165 -4.72 -29.11 1.03
N TYR A 166 -4.84 -30.23 1.75
CA TYR A 166 -4.26 -30.46 3.07
C TYR A 166 -3.07 -31.39 2.91
N LEU A 167 -1.89 -30.95 3.30
CA LEU A 167 -0.65 -31.72 3.20
C LEU A 167 -0.06 -31.89 4.60
N ARG A 168 0.48 -33.07 4.89
CA ARG A 168 1.13 -33.33 6.17
C ARG A 168 2.34 -34.26 6.04
N LYS A 169 3.21 -34.17 7.05
CA LYS A 169 4.37 -35.06 7.22
C LYS A 169 4.71 -35.18 8.71
N GLU A 170 4.89 -36.41 9.16
CA GLU A 170 5.50 -36.68 10.47
C GLU A 170 6.99 -36.93 10.31
N PHE A 171 7.77 -36.57 11.32
CA PHE A 171 9.20 -36.73 11.36
C PHE A 171 9.73 -36.68 12.81
N ALA A 172 10.89 -37.33 13.05
CA ALA A 172 11.54 -37.34 14.35
C ALA A 172 12.89 -36.63 14.29
N LEU A 173 13.24 -35.91 15.34
CA LEU A 173 14.51 -35.24 15.54
C LEU A 173 15.22 -35.90 16.72
N LYS A 174 16.49 -36.36 16.53
CA LYS A 174 17.19 -37.18 17.49
C LYS A 174 18.24 -36.46 18.34
N LYS A 175 18.47 -35.17 18.06
CA LYS A 175 19.49 -34.35 18.69
C LYS A 175 18.89 -33.09 19.30
N GLU A 176 19.63 -32.48 20.22
CA GLU A 176 19.28 -31.20 20.80
C GLU A 176 19.26 -30.10 19.73
N ILE A 177 18.13 -29.43 19.62
CA ILE A 177 17.89 -28.37 18.63
C ILE A 177 18.47 -27.04 19.12
N LYS A 178 19.37 -26.46 18.34
CA LYS A 178 19.88 -25.11 18.56
C LYS A 178 18.97 -24.05 17.91
N ARG A 179 18.56 -24.27 16.67
CA ARG A 179 17.71 -23.37 15.89
C ARG A 179 17.02 -24.14 14.77
N ALA A 180 15.79 -23.72 14.46
CA ALA A 180 15.06 -24.26 13.34
C ALA A 180 14.32 -23.17 12.55
N THR A 181 14.43 -23.23 11.24
CA THR A 181 13.86 -22.22 10.33
C THR A 181 13.09 -22.90 9.21
N VAL A 182 11.85 -22.46 9.00
CA VAL A 182 11.06 -22.87 7.84
C VAL A 182 11.13 -21.79 6.76
N HIS A 183 11.42 -22.21 5.53
CA HIS A 183 11.20 -21.45 4.31
C HIS A 183 10.06 -22.10 3.55
N ILE A 184 8.99 -21.35 3.26
CA ILE A 184 7.78 -21.89 2.66
C ILE A 184 7.30 -21.01 1.51
N ALA A 185 7.05 -21.63 0.36
CA ALA A 185 6.42 -21.01 -0.80
C ALA A 185 5.13 -21.76 -1.14
N GLY A 186 4.00 -21.02 -1.12
CA GLY A 186 2.72 -21.50 -1.62
C GLY A 186 2.42 -20.81 -2.95
N MET A 187 2.16 -21.59 -4.00
CA MET A 187 1.49 -21.06 -5.19
C MET A 187 -0.01 -21.17 -4.96
N GLY A 188 -0.63 -20.01 -4.80
CA GLY A 188 -1.91 -19.83 -4.13
C GLY A 188 -1.66 -19.22 -2.76
N LEU A 189 -2.44 -19.64 -1.79
CA LEU A 189 -2.32 -19.22 -0.40
C LEU A 189 -1.99 -20.41 0.49
N TYR A 190 -1.41 -20.19 1.67
CA TYR A 190 -1.14 -21.27 2.62
C TYR A 190 -1.40 -20.85 4.08
N GLU A 191 -1.72 -21.85 4.89
CA GLU A 191 -1.54 -21.81 6.34
C GLU A 191 -0.61 -22.93 6.76
N LEU A 192 0.38 -22.64 7.60
CA LEU A 192 1.39 -23.56 8.11
C LEU A 192 1.12 -23.89 9.57
N PHE A 193 1.25 -25.18 9.91
CA PHE A 193 1.09 -25.68 11.28
C PHE A 193 2.26 -26.61 11.64
N ILE A 194 2.70 -26.53 12.89
CA ILE A 194 3.67 -27.48 13.49
C ILE A 194 3.10 -27.91 14.84
N ASN A 195 2.98 -29.21 15.04
CA ASN A 195 2.49 -29.82 16.30
C ASN A 195 1.16 -29.20 16.79
N GLY A 196 0.23 -28.96 15.89
CA GLY A 196 -1.07 -28.36 16.17
C GLY A 196 -1.07 -26.84 16.28
N GLN A 197 0.07 -26.18 16.28
CA GLN A 197 0.18 -24.72 16.38
C GLN A 197 0.30 -24.09 15.00
N ARG A 198 -0.50 -23.06 14.72
CA ARG A 198 -0.38 -22.23 13.52
C ARG A 198 0.91 -21.40 13.61
N ILE A 199 1.67 -21.36 12.53
CA ILE A 199 2.95 -20.64 12.42
C ILE A 199 2.73 -19.30 11.72
N GLY A 200 3.18 -18.23 12.38
CA GLY A 200 2.99 -16.86 11.93
C GLY A 200 1.56 -16.36 12.15
N ASP A 201 1.40 -15.05 12.05
CA ASP A 201 0.15 -14.32 12.24
C ASP A 201 -0.40 -13.71 10.93
N GLN A 202 0.34 -13.89 9.83
CA GLN A 202 -0.09 -13.46 8.51
C GLN A 202 -1.33 -14.24 8.04
N VAL A 203 -2.21 -13.57 7.33
CA VAL A 203 -3.32 -14.17 6.61
C VAL A 203 -3.11 -13.97 5.12
N LEU A 204 -3.75 -14.81 4.30
CA LEU A 204 -3.67 -14.73 2.83
C LEU A 204 -2.20 -14.67 2.31
N ALA A 205 -1.29 -15.41 2.95
CA ALA A 205 0.11 -15.47 2.57
C ALA A 205 0.36 -16.51 1.46
N PRO A 206 1.36 -16.30 0.60
CA PRO A 206 2.20 -15.11 0.43
C PRO A 206 1.52 -14.02 -0.40
N ALA A 207 2.14 -12.84 -0.49
CA ALA A 207 1.67 -11.77 -1.37
C ALA A 207 1.66 -12.22 -2.85
N PRO A 208 0.65 -11.80 -3.65
CA PRO A 208 0.51 -12.22 -5.03
C PRO A 208 1.55 -11.57 -5.96
N THR A 209 1.92 -12.31 -7.02
CA THR A 209 2.88 -11.91 -8.06
C THR A 209 2.48 -12.47 -9.41
N ASP A 210 3.17 -12.13 -10.49
CA ASP A 210 3.16 -12.96 -11.69
C ASP A 210 4.04 -14.19 -11.44
N TYR A 211 3.40 -15.32 -11.18
CA TYR A 211 4.07 -16.59 -10.84
C TYR A 211 4.96 -17.15 -11.97
N ARG A 212 4.90 -16.58 -13.17
CA ARG A 212 5.83 -16.88 -14.27
C ARG A 212 7.13 -16.10 -14.15
N LYS A 213 7.18 -15.08 -13.30
CA LYS A 213 8.32 -14.19 -13.10
C LYS A 213 8.91 -14.35 -11.70
N THR A 214 8.10 -14.13 -10.68
CA THR A 214 8.50 -14.18 -9.27
C THR A 214 7.53 -15.05 -8.47
N ILE A 215 8.07 -15.89 -7.60
CA ILE A 215 7.33 -16.68 -6.61
C ILE A 215 7.85 -16.27 -5.24
N LEU A 216 7.00 -15.72 -4.40
CA LEU A 216 7.40 -15.28 -3.06
C LEU A 216 7.40 -16.43 -2.07
N TYR A 217 8.39 -16.43 -1.17
CA TYR A 217 8.44 -17.32 -0.01
C TYR A 217 8.55 -16.53 1.29
N ASN A 218 8.02 -17.11 2.36
CA ASN A 218 8.13 -16.57 3.72
C ASN A 218 9.10 -17.43 4.54
N THR A 219 9.68 -16.81 5.58
CA THR A 219 10.62 -17.46 6.50
C THR A 219 10.15 -17.27 7.93
N TYR A 220 10.12 -18.36 8.71
CA TYR A 220 9.71 -18.36 10.11
C TYR A 220 10.74 -19.08 10.97
N ASP A 221 11.08 -18.51 12.13
CA ASP A 221 11.75 -19.23 13.21
C ASP A 221 10.72 -20.13 13.90
N VAL A 222 11.01 -21.42 13.95
CA VAL A 222 10.12 -22.43 14.53
C VAL A 222 10.82 -23.27 15.60
N THR A 223 11.91 -22.74 16.15
CA THR A 223 12.74 -23.44 17.14
C THR A 223 11.92 -23.89 18.34
N SER A 224 11.04 -23.04 18.85
CA SER A 224 10.23 -23.32 20.05
C SER A 224 9.05 -24.26 19.81
N GLN A 225 8.67 -24.50 18.55
CA GLN A 225 7.54 -25.36 18.18
C GLN A 225 7.96 -26.83 18.00
N LEU A 226 9.26 -27.09 17.83
CA LEU A 226 9.75 -28.43 17.57
C LEU A 226 10.00 -29.23 18.86
N GLN A 227 9.75 -30.52 18.75
CA GLN A 227 9.91 -31.54 19.77
C GLN A 227 10.74 -32.70 19.22
N GLN A 228 10.84 -33.82 19.94
CA GLN A 228 11.49 -35.04 19.45
C GLN A 228 10.67 -35.70 18.33
N GLU A 229 9.37 -35.85 18.53
CA GLU A 229 8.42 -36.29 17.49
C GLU A 229 7.59 -35.11 17.04
N ASN A 230 7.42 -34.94 15.73
CA ASN A 230 6.80 -33.77 15.13
C ASN A 230 5.85 -34.11 14.00
N ALA A 231 4.83 -33.27 13.84
CA ALA A 231 4.00 -33.25 12.65
C ALA A 231 3.96 -31.82 12.06
N ILE A 232 4.15 -31.72 10.77
CA ILE A 232 3.98 -30.48 10.01
C ILE A 232 2.77 -30.61 9.08
N GLY A 233 1.90 -29.61 9.09
CA GLY A 233 0.72 -29.56 8.26
C GLY A 233 0.63 -28.26 7.49
N VAL A 234 0.18 -28.32 6.24
CA VAL A 234 -0.05 -27.13 5.40
C VAL A 234 -1.40 -27.26 4.72
N THR A 235 -2.21 -26.22 4.85
CA THR A 235 -3.44 -26.06 4.05
C THR A 235 -3.15 -25.10 2.91
N LEU A 236 -3.50 -25.48 1.68
CA LEU A 236 -3.35 -24.64 0.50
C LEU A 236 -4.71 -24.12 0.03
N GLY A 237 -4.83 -22.80 -0.10
CA GLY A 237 -5.94 -22.10 -0.74
C GLY A 237 -5.60 -21.64 -2.15
N ASN A 238 -6.63 -21.21 -2.89
CA ASN A 238 -6.50 -20.88 -4.32
C ASN A 238 -5.73 -19.57 -4.58
N GLY A 239 -6.08 -18.50 -3.88
CA GLY A 239 -5.55 -17.16 -4.13
C GLY A 239 -5.62 -16.75 -5.60
N ARG A 240 -4.66 -15.95 -6.03
CA ARG A 240 -4.50 -15.52 -7.42
C ARG A 240 -3.93 -16.61 -8.34
N PHE A 241 -3.45 -17.72 -7.79
CA PHE A 241 -2.89 -18.80 -8.59
C PHE A 241 -3.96 -19.61 -9.32
N TYR A 242 -5.12 -19.81 -8.69
CA TYR A 242 -6.26 -20.49 -9.26
C TYR A 242 -7.51 -19.61 -9.18
N THR A 243 -7.75 -18.78 -10.19
CA THR A 243 -8.84 -17.80 -10.25
C THR A 243 -9.82 -18.06 -11.37
N MET A 244 -10.07 -19.33 -11.72
CA MET A 244 -10.92 -19.67 -12.86
C MET A 244 -12.30 -19.00 -12.78
N ARG A 245 -12.56 -18.07 -13.70
CA ARG A 245 -13.86 -17.45 -13.95
C ARG A 245 -14.10 -17.35 -15.45
N GLN A 246 -14.85 -18.32 -15.95
CA GLN A 246 -15.02 -18.49 -17.40
C GLN A 246 -15.92 -17.46 -18.07
N ASN A 247 -16.82 -16.80 -17.34
CA ASN A 247 -17.82 -15.93 -17.95
C ASN A 247 -17.44 -14.47 -18.05
N TYR A 248 -16.55 -13.97 -17.18
CA TYR A 248 -16.13 -12.57 -17.25
C TYR A 248 -14.81 -12.44 -17.99
N LYS A 249 -14.92 -12.30 -19.32
CA LYS A 249 -13.73 -12.08 -20.20
C LYS A 249 -12.60 -13.06 -19.86
N PRO A 250 -12.78 -14.37 -20.13
CA PRO A 250 -11.86 -15.44 -19.73
C PRO A 250 -10.43 -15.24 -20.25
N TYR A 251 -10.26 -14.46 -21.30
CA TYR A 251 -8.95 -14.04 -21.82
C TYR A 251 -8.21 -13.04 -20.91
N LYS A 252 -8.87 -12.49 -19.89
CA LYS A 252 -8.29 -11.46 -19.00
C LYS A 252 -7.69 -12.02 -17.72
N ILE A 253 -8.15 -13.17 -17.24
CA ILE A 253 -7.71 -13.75 -15.96
C ILE A 253 -6.99 -15.07 -16.22
N PRO A 254 -5.64 -15.10 -16.26
CA PRO A 254 -4.92 -16.35 -16.40
C PRO A 254 -5.05 -17.19 -15.12
N THR A 255 -5.36 -18.47 -15.30
CA THR A 255 -5.15 -19.49 -14.27
C THR A 255 -3.77 -20.08 -14.46
N PHE A 256 -2.97 -20.11 -13.40
CA PHE A 256 -1.60 -20.62 -13.44
C PHE A 256 -1.50 -22.11 -13.14
N GLY A 257 -2.58 -22.71 -12.65
CA GLY A 257 -2.67 -24.12 -12.28
C GLY A 257 -3.23 -24.34 -10.88
N TYR A 258 -3.18 -25.57 -10.40
CA TYR A 258 -3.65 -25.94 -9.06
C TYR A 258 -2.65 -25.52 -7.98
N PRO A 259 -3.11 -25.20 -6.76
CA PRO A 259 -2.23 -24.78 -5.66
C PRO A 259 -1.11 -25.77 -5.36
N LYS A 260 0.08 -25.28 -5.09
CA LYS A 260 1.31 -26.06 -4.91
C LYS A 260 2.10 -25.59 -3.70
N LEU A 261 2.90 -26.50 -3.16
CA LEU A 261 3.73 -26.25 -1.98
C LEU A 261 5.19 -26.59 -2.25
N ARG A 262 6.10 -25.74 -1.78
CA ARG A 262 7.50 -26.05 -1.60
C ARG A 262 7.98 -25.57 -0.23
N LEU A 263 8.64 -26.43 0.53
CA LEU A 263 9.06 -26.12 1.88
C LEU A 263 10.40 -26.76 2.22
N ASN A 264 11.25 -26.00 2.91
CA ASN A 264 12.42 -26.50 3.64
C ASN A 264 12.28 -26.11 5.11
N LEU A 265 12.28 -27.10 6.01
CA LEU A 265 12.53 -26.91 7.44
C LEU A 265 13.99 -27.27 7.70
N ILE A 266 14.82 -26.28 8.01
CA ILE A 266 16.25 -26.45 8.27
C ILE A 266 16.46 -26.42 9.79
N VAL A 267 16.94 -27.54 10.35
CA VAL A 267 17.23 -27.70 11.77
C VAL A 267 18.75 -27.70 11.98
N GLU A 268 19.21 -26.80 12.82
CA GLU A 268 20.58 -26.74 13.29
C GLU A 268 20.65 -27.31 14.71
N TYR A 269 21.50 -28.28 14.92
CA TYR A 269 21.70 -28.95 16.22
C TYR A 269 22.80 -28.31 17.06
N ALA A 270 22.77 -28.56 18.37
CA ALA A 270 23.77 -28.05 19.31
C ALA A 270 25.22 -28.53 18.97
N ASP A 271 25.35 -29.70 18.33
CA ASP A 271 26.63 -30.23 17.85
C ASP A 271 27.14 -29.59 16.55
N GLY A 272 26.42 -28.63 15.99
CA GLY A 272 26.71 -27.91 14.74
C GLY A 272 26.30 -28.67 13.47
N SER A 273 25.76 -29.88 13.57
CA SER A 273 25.20 -30.57 12.40
C SER A 273 23.85 -29.96 11.99
N LYS A 274 23.45 -30.19 10.72
CA LYS A 274 22.20 -29.70 10.16
C LYS A 274 21.40 -30.80 9.51
N GLU A 275 20.10 -30.73 9.62
CA GLU A 275 19.14 -31.60 8.93
C GLU A 275 18.09 -30.76 8.22
N THR A 276 17.59 -31.21 7.08
CA THR A 276 16.51 -30.54 6.36
C THR A 276 15.35 -31.50 6.14
N ILE A 277 14.21 -31.16 6.70
CA ILE A 277 12.93 -31.79 6.40
C ILE A 277 12.30 -31.00 5.26
N ALA A 278 12.15 -31.65 4.11
CA ALA A 278 11.76 -30.97 2.88
C ALA A 278 10.52 -31.60 2.23
N THR A 279 9.80 -30.85 1.42
CA THR A 279 8.68 -31.35 0.63
C THR A 279 9.16 -32.36 -0.42
N ASN A 280 8.49 -33.51 -0.47
CA ASN A 280 8.67 -34.55 -1.46
C ASN A 280 7.46 -35.49 -1.50
N THR A 281 7.50 -36.53 -2.30
CA THR A 281 6.38 -37.49 -2.49
C THR A 281 6.08 -38.35 -1.27
N SER A 282 6.87 -38.28 -0.20
CA SER A 282 6.55 -38.98 1.07
C SER A 282 5.56 -38.20 1.95
N TRP A 283 5.25 -36.94 1.58
CA TRP A 283 4.17 -36.20 2.20
C TRP A 283 2.82 -36.82 1.84
N LYS A 284 1.85 -36.66 2.72
CA LYS A 284 0.48 -37.11 2.51
C LYS A 284 -0.40 -35.90 2.13
N LEU A 285 -1.38 -36.16 1.28
CA LEU A 285 -2.31 -35.13 0.78
C LEU A 285 -3.75 -35.62 0.84
N THR A 286 -4.68 -34.73 1.20
CA THR A 286 -6.12 -34.96 1.06
C THR A 286 -6.85 -33.68 0.60
N THR A 287 -7.96 -33.83 -0.07
CA THR A 287 -8.92 -32.74 -0.42
C THR A 287 -10.23 -32.89 0.33
N GLU A 288 -10.35 -33.89 1.23
CA GLU A 288 -11.59 -34.19 1.96
C GLU A 288 -11.72 -33.40 3.28
N GLY A 289 -10.99 -32.30 3.42
CA GLY A 289 -11.12 -31.40 4.56
C GLY A 289 -12.30 -30.43 4.45
N PRO A 290 -12.47 -29.56 5.47
CA PRO A 290 -13.65 -28.73 5.62
C PRO A 290 -13.79 -27.58 4.60
N VAL A 291 -12.70 -27.00 4.08
CA VAL A 291 -12.78 -25.93 3.06
C VAL A 291 -13.11 -26.55 1.72
N ARG A 292 -14.36 -26.40 1.28
CA ARG A 292 -14.91 -27.01 0.06
C ARG A 292 -14.81 -26.12 -1.17
N SER A 293 -14.72 -24.80 -0.96
CA SER A 293 -14.46 -23.79 -1.97
C SER A 293 -13.80 -22.56 -1.33
N ASN A 294 -12.91 -21.90 -2.06
CA ASN A 294 -12.26 -20.70 -1.57
C ASN A 294 -11.82 -19.85 -2.78
N ASN A 295 -12.77 -19.29 -3.50
CA ASN A 295 -12.49 -18.38 -4.60
C ASN A 295 -12.45 -16.94 -4.09
N GLU A 296 -11.44 -16.18 -4.44
CA GLU A 296 -11.23 -14.79 -4.00
C GLU A 296 -12.45 -13.89 -4.25
N TYR A 297 -13.17 -14.11 -5.36
CA TYR A 297 -14.33 -13.29 -5.72
C TYR A 297 -15.65 -13.82 -5.14
N ASP A 298 -15.74 -15.13 -4.97
CA ASP A 298 -17.02 -15.78 -4.63
C ASP A 298 -17.18 -16.02 -3.13
N GLY A 299 -16.07 -16.16 -2.41
CA GLY A 299 -16.09 -16.45 -0.98
C GLY A 299 -15.63 -17.87 -0.64
N GLU A 300 -15.74 -18.25 0.62
CA GLU A 300 -15.31 -19.53 1.18
C GLU A 300 -16.52 -20.36 1.60
N GLU A 301 -16.53 -21.63 1.22
CA GLU A 301 -17.47 -22.62 1.72
C GLU A 301 -16.75 -23.60 2.66
N TYR A 302 -17.21 -23.65 3.90
CA TYR A 302 -16.65 -24.47 4.96
C TYR A 302 -17.68 -25.47 5.48
N ASP A 303 -17.41 -26.76 5.37
CA ASP A 303 -18.26 -27.82 5.91
C ASP A 303 -17.61 -28.42 7.17
N ALA A 304 -18.04 -27.97 8.34
CA ALA A 304 -17.51 -28.43 9.62
C ALA A 304 -17.72 -29.94 9.89
N ARG A 305 -18.62 -30.58 9.18
CA ARG A 305 -18.80 -32.04 9.28
C ARG A 305 -17.59 -32.80 8.74
N LYS A 306 -16.77 -32.15 7.88
CA LYS A 306 -15.54 -32.68 7.27
C LYS A 306 -14.25 -32.25 7.99
N GLU A 307 -14.37 -31.77 9.23
CA GLU A 307 -13.22 -31.47 10.06
C GLU A 307 -12.29 -32.68 10.19
N LEU A 308 -11.00 -32.44 9.99
CA LEU A 308 -9.97 -33.49 9.99
C LEU A 308 -9.41 -33.78 11.40
N GLY A 309 -9.95 -33.11 12.44
CA GLY A 309 -9.48 -33.29 13.80
C GLY A 309 -8.02 -32.86 14.00
N ASN A 310 -7.23 -33.65 14.68
CA ASN A 310 -5.83 -33.36 15.05
C ASN A 310 -4.81 -33.64 13.93
N TRP A 311 -5.19 -33.42 12.68
CA TRP A 311 -4.37 -33.79 11.51
C TRP A 311 -2.99 -33.13 11.45
N THR A 312 -2.75 -32.07 12.21
CA THR A 312 -1.48 -31.37 12.33
C THR A 312 -0.63 -31.80 13.54
N GLN A 313 -1.07 -32.86 14.25
CA GLN A 313 -0.35 -33.45 15.37
C GLN A 313 0.20 -34.83 15.00
N THR A 314 1.10 -35.34 15.83
CA THR A 314 1.65 -36.70 15.73
C THR A 314 0.56 -37.77 16.02
N ASP A 315 0.82 -38.98 15.59
CA ASP A 315 -0.07 -40.14 15.78
C ASP A 315 -1.46 -40.02 15.09
N TYR A 316 -1.58 -39.15 14.08
CA TYR A 316 -2.80 -39.02 13.31
C TYR A 316 -2.88 -40.12 12.23
N ASP A 317 -4.00 -40.79 12.14
CA ASP A 317 -4.25 -41.79 11.08
C ASP A 317 -4.46 -41.15 9.72
N ASP A 318 -3.38 -41.03 8.94
CA ASP A 318 -3.38 -40.53 7.57
C ASP A 318 -3.35 -41.66 6.51
N THR A 319 -3.71 -42.89 6.88
CA THR A 319 -3.67 -44.05 5.98
C THR A 319 -4.58 -43.91 4.77
N LYS A 320 -5.67 -43.11 4.88
CA LYS A 320 -6.60 -42.78 3.80
C LYS A 320 -6.12 -41.63 2.90
N TRP A 321 -5.05 -40.94 3.29
CA TRP A 321 -4.52 -39.82 2.50
C TRP A 321 -3.65 -40.38 1.37
N MET A 322 -3.71 -39.73 0.19
CA MET A 322 -2.87 -40.07 -0.93
C MET A 322 -1.44 -39.53 -0.73
N PRO A 323 -0.42 -40.13 -1.32
CA PRO A 323 0.89 -39.48 -1.42
C PRO A 323 0.78 -38.17 -2.20
N ALA A 324 1.48 -37.13 -1.76
CA ALA A 324 1.59 -35.89 -2.54
C ALA A 324 2.34 -36.17 -3.86
N GLU A 325 1.94 -35.50 -4.92
CA GLU A 325 2.56 -35.67 -6.22
C GLU A 325 3.63 -34.59 -6.45
N ARG A 326 4.70 -34.97 -7.14
CA ARG A 326 5.62 -33.99 -7.69
C ARG A 326 4.93 -33.27 -8.85
N VAL A 327 4.90 -31.93 -8.81
CA VAL A 327 4.17 -31.12 -9.78
C VAL A 327 5.09 -30.17 -10.52
N SER A 328 4.69 -29.80 -11.74
CA SER A 328 5.37 -28.76 -12.51
C SER A 328 4.98 -27.36 -12.05
N ILE A 329 5.82 -26.38 -12.33
CA ILE A 329 5.58 -24.98 -11.96
C ILE A 329 5.64 -24.07 -13.19
N PRO A 330 5.06 -22.86 -13.11
CA PRO A 330 5.44 -21.74 -13.98
C PRO A 330 6.94 -21.42 -13.85
N SER A 331 7.49 -20.66 -14.77
CA SER A 331 8.92 -20.37 -14.87
C SER A 331 9.47 -19.41 -13.80
N GLY A 332 8.66 -18.98 -12.83
CA GLY A 332 9.03 -17.96 -11.85
C GLY A 332 10.18 -18.34 -10.93
N THR A 333 10.95 -17.34 -10.52
CA THR A 333 12.08 -17.47 -9.59
C THR A 333 11.61 -17.24 -8.15
N LEU A 334 12.06 -18.10 -7.22
CA LEU A 334 11.81 -17.92 -5.79
C LEU A 334 12.56 -16.70 -5.25
N ARG A 335 11.83 -15.81 -4.56
CA ARG A 335 12.35 -14.62 -3.86
C ARG A 335 11.74 -14.49 -2.48
N ALA A 336 12.48 -13.93 -1.55
CA ALA A 336 11.94 -13.57 -0.25
C ALA A 336 10.84 -12.52 -0.37
N GLN A 337 9.78 -12.65 0.43
CA GLN A 337 8.80 -11.58 0.59
C GLN A 337 9.38 -10.48 1.46
N MET A 338 9.89 -9.44 0.83
CA MET A 338 10.51 -8.28 1.50
C MET A 338 9.52 -7.12 1.66
N MET A 339 8.32 -7.44 2.12
CA MET A 339 7.28 -6.48 2.48
C MET A 339 6.43 -7.06 3.61
N PRO A 340 5.74 -6.22 4.40
CA PRO A 340 4.78 -6.70 5.39
C PRO A 340 3.73 -7.62 4.77
N GLY A 341 3.32 -8.64 5.51
CA GLY A 341 2.23 -9.53 5.10
C GLY A 341 0.87 -8.96 5.49
N MET A 342 -0.19 -9.50 4.88
CA MET A 342 -1.55 -9.19 5.29
C MET A 342 -1.84 -9.75 6.68
N LYS A 343 -2.56 -8.97 7.50
CA LYS A 343 -3.03 -9.36 8.82
C LYS A 343 -4.45 -8.85 9.09
N VAL A 344 -5.06 -9.37 10.12
CA VAL A 344 -6.18 -8.70 10.79
C VAL A 344 -5.58 -7.57 11.63
N THR A 345 -5.73 -6.33 11.18
CA THR A 345 -5.10 -5.16 11.82
C THR A 345 -6.03 -4.46 12.80
N GLU A 346 -7.33 -4.59 12.60
CA GLU A 346 -8.35 -3.94 13.40
C GLU A 346 -9.62 -4.79 13.47
N THR A 347 -10.38 -4.64 14.56
CA THR A 347 -11.69 -5.26 14.70
C THR A 347 -12.76 -4.22 14.99
N LEU A 348 -13.90 -4.32 14.32
CA LEU A 348 -15.05 -3.45 14.52
C LEU A 348 -16.25 -4.26 15.04
N LYS A 349 -17.10 -3.60 15.82
CA LYS A 349 -18.41 -4.15 16.20
C LYS A 349 -19.44 -3.67 15.19
N PRO A 350 -20.38 -4.52 14.75
CA PRO A 350 -21.51 -4.07 13.96
C PRO A 350 -22.30 -2.96 14.68
N VAL A 351 -22.72 -1.95 13.95
CA VAL A 351 -23.53 -0.84 14.51
C VAL A 351 -24.99 -1.22 14.64
N SER A 352 -25.49 -2.12 13.78
CA SER A 352 -26.84 -2.64 13.86
C SER A 352 -26.99 -4.00 13.17
N ILE A 353 -28.00 -4.78 13.61
CA ILE A 353 -28.52 -5.95 12.91
C ILE A 353 -30.04 -5.84 12.91
N GLN A 354 -30.64 -5.85 11.74
CA GLN A 354 -32.08 -5.76 11.55
C GLN A 354 -32.63 -7.04 10.96
N LYS A 355 -33.70 -7.57 11.51
CA LYS A 355 -34.39 -8.74 10.98
C LYS A 355 -35.24 -8.36 9.77
N MET A 356 -35.12 -9.09 8.68
CA MET A 356 -35.79 -8.87 7.42
C MET A 356 -36.33 -10.19 6.87
N GLY A 357 -37.59 -10.49 7.19
CA GLY A 357 -38.18 -11.81 6.87
C GLY A 357 -37.50 -12.97 7.62
N ASP A 358 -36.88 -13.87 6.90
CA ASP A 358 -36.14 -15.02 7.41
C ASP A 358 -34.62 -14.79 7.50
N LYS A 359 -34.15 -13.59 7.17
CA LYS A 359 -32.76 -13.19 7.18
C LYS A 359 -32.52 -11.94 8.03
N TYR A 360 -31.28 -11.54 8.14
CA TYR A 360 -30.86 -10.32 8.85
C TYR A 360 -29.95 -9.49 7.98
N ILE A 361 -30.02 -8.16 8.10
CA ILE A 361 -29.10 -7.21 7.50
C ILE A 361 -28.25 -6.57 8.59
N MET A 362 -26.98 -6.76 8.52
CA MET A 362 -25.98 -6.17 9.42
C MET A 362 -25.34 -4.95 8.77
N ASP A 363 -25.27 -3.82 9.47
CA ASP A 363 -24.47 -2.65 9.10
C ASP A 363 -23.21 -2.61 9.97
N THR A 364 -22.05 -2.60 9.36
CA THR A 364 -20.77 -2.46 10.04
C THR A 364 -20.41 -1.01 10.39
N GLY A 365 -21.15 -0.03 9.83
CA GLY A 365 -20.90 1.40 9.96
C GLY A 365 -19.78 1.94 9.07
N GLN A 366 -18.97 1.08 8.46
CA GLN A 366 -17.81 1.43 7.66
C GLN A 366 -17.69 0.50 6.44
N ASN A 367 -17.53 1.06 5.23
CA ASN A 367 -17.10 0.29 4.06
C ASN A 367 -15.60 -0.05 4.21
N LEU A 368 -15.27 -1.33 4.13
CA LEU A 368 -13.92 -1.84 4.43
C LEU A 368 -13.60 -3.09 3.60
N ALA A 369 -12.35 -3.55 3.65
CA ALA A 369 -11.98 -4.86 3.16
C ALA A 369 -11.57 -5.79 4.30
N GLY A 370 -12.14 -6.99 4.30
CA GLY A 370 -11.92 -7.99 5.36
C GLY A 370 -12.95 -9.10 5.33
N TRP A 371 -13.32 -9.54 6.49
CA TRP A 371 -14.34 -10.58 6.68
C TRP A 371 -15.08 -10.42 8.02
N VAL A 372 -16.05 -11.30 8.25
CA VAL A 372 -16.79 -11.35 9.52
C VAL A 372 -16.47 -12.64 10.24
N ARG A 373 -16.00 -12.52 11.50
CA ARG A 373 -15.93 -13.60 12.45
C ARG A 373 -17.25 -13.69 13.19
N PHE A 374 -17.85 -14.85 13.27
CA PHE A 374 -19.12 -15.03 13.99
C PHE A 374 -19.07 -16.22 14.95
N ARG A 375 -19.92 -16.14 15.99
CA ARG A 375 -20.16 -17.25 16.91
C ARG A 375 -21.02 -18.29 16.21
N ILE A 376 -20.62 -19.55 16.22
CA ILE A 376 -21.35 -20.61 15.57
C ILE A 376 -22.60 -20.94 16.39
N LYS A 377 -23.76 -20.91 15.74
CA LYS A 377 -25.07 -21.30 16.29
C LYS A 377 -25.86 -22.07 15.23
N GLY A 378 -26.58 -23.10 15.62
CA GLY A 378 -27.39 -23.89 14.72
C GLY A 378 -27.33 -25.38 15.08
N GLN A 379 -28.03 -26.20 14.29
CA GLN A 379 -28.05 -27.66 14.39
C GLN A 379 -27.17 -28.28 13.32
N ALA A 380 -26.79 -29.55 13.50
CA ALA A 380 -26.01 -30.28 12.49
C ALA A 380 -26.69 -30.25 11.12
N GLY A 381 -25.96 -29.76 10.13
CA GLY A 381 -26.44 -29.63 8.74
C GLY A 381 -27.00 -28.24 8.40
N ASP A 382 -27.23 -27.36 9.38
CA ASP A 382 -27.62 -25.98 9.10
C ASP A 382 -26.53 -25.28 8.30
N SER A 383 -26.95 -24.44 7.36
CA SER A 383 -26.04 -23.67 6.49
C SER A 383 -26.17 -22.17 6.82
N ILE A 384 -25.16 -21.61 7.48
CA ILE A 384 -25.05 -20.17 7.76
C ILE A 384 -24.40 -19.51 6.56
N ARG A 385 -25.02 -18.45 6.04
CA ARG A 385 -24.53 -17.71 4.87
C ARG A 385 -24.35 -16.24 5.20
N LEU A 386 -23.22 -15.69 4.83
CA LEU A 386 -22.90 -14.26 4.90
C LEU A 386 -22.69 -13.74 3.48
N HIS A 387 -23.62 -12.92 2.97
CA HIS A 387 -23.52 -12.29 1.66
C HIS A 387 -23.18 -10.81 1.81
N PHE A 388 -22.10 -10.38 1.21
CA PHE A 388 -21.44 -9.09 1.45
C PHE A 388 -21.80 -8.07 0.38
N ALA A 389 -22.09 -6.82 0.77
CA ALA A 389 -22.36 -5.72 -0.15
C ALA A 389 -21.87 -4.36 0.43
N GLU A 390 -21.66 -3.39 -0.45
CA GLU A 390 -21.21 -2.05 -0.05
C GLU A 390 -22.36 -1.12 0.34
N ARG A 391 -23.55 -1.34 -0.16
CA ARG A 391 -24.73 -0.49 0.05
C ARG A 391 -26.04 -1.28 0.02
N LEU A 392 -27.14 -0.60 0.34
CA LEU A 392 -28.49 -1.16 0.32
C LEU A 392 -29.29 -0.63 -0.86
N GLU A 393 -30.29 -1.38 -1.26
CA GLU A 393 -31.41 -0.92 -2.10
C GLU A 393 -32.37 -0.07 -1.25
N SER A 394 -33.33 0.61 -1.90
CA SER A 394 -34.29 1.48 -1.23
C SER A 394 -35.27 0.74 -0.29
N ASP A 395 -35.46 -0.56 -0.48
CA ASP A 395 -36.26 -1.44 0.36
C ASP A 395 -35.47 -2.06 1.55
N GLY A 396 -34.18 -1.77 1.65
CA GLY A 396 -33.29 -2.26 2.71
C GLY A 396 -32.57 -3.57 2.37
N GLU A 397 -32.84 -4.19 1.21
CA GLU A 397 -32.07 -5.32 0.71
C GLU A 397 -30.64 -4.90 0.33
N ILE A 398 -29.70 -5.87 0.32
CA ILE A 398 -28.34 -5.58 -0.13
C ILE A 398 -28.28 -5.30 -1.63
N PHE A 399 -27.51 -4.28 -2.02
CA PHE A 399 -27.30 -3.94 -3.41
C PHE A 399 -26.14 -4.76 -3.99
N THR A 400 -26.42 -5.63 -4.96
CA THR A 400 -25.45 -6.59 -5.50
C THR A 400 -25.01 -6.32 -6.94
N LYS A 401 -25.66 -5.37 -7.66
CA LYS A 401 -25.32 -5.08 -9.07
C LYS A 401 -23.87 -4.68 -9.27
N ASN A 402 -23.27 -3.95 -8.31
CA ASN A 402 -21.88 -3.54 -8.36
C ASN A 402 -20.86 -4.63 -8.01
N LEU A 403 -21.32 -5.79 -7.57
CA LEU A 403 -20.49 -6.99 -7.44
C LEU A 403 -20.25 -7.67 -8.81
N ARG A 404 -21.04 -7.30 -9.82
CA ARG A 404 -21.08 -7.93 -11.14
C ARG A 404 -21.47 -9.39 -11.00
N ASP A 405 -20.61 -10.33 -11.35
CA ASP A 405 -20.86 -11.76 -11.21
C ASP A 405 -20.09 -12.41 -10.03
N ALA A 406 -19.50 -11.59 -9.13
CA ALA A 406 -18.90 -12.09 -7.90
C ALA A 406 -20.00 -12.48 -6.89
N HIS A 407 -19.96 -13.71 -6.35
CA HIS A 407 -20.95 -14.17 -5.39
C HIS A 407 -20.78 -13.55 -4.01
N CYS A 408 -19.55 -13.18 -3.63
CA CYS A 408 -19.22 -12.52 -2.36
C CYS A 408 -19.94 -13.13 -1.15
N THR A 409 -19.96 -14.48 -1.04
CA THR A 409 -20.73 -15.20 -0.03
C THR A 409 -19.88 -16.22 0.68
N ASP A 410 -19.74 -16.10 2.00
CA ASP A 410 -19.17 -17.14 2.84
C ASP A 410 -20.27 -18.07 3.37
N ILE A 411 -19.97 -19.37 3.39
CA ILE A 411 -20.92 -20.41 3.81
C ILE A 411 -20.26 -21.29 4.87
N TYR A 412 -20.92 -21.46 6.01
CA TYR A 412 -20.52 -22.39 7.06
C TYR A 412 -21.59 -23.43 7.29
N VAL A 413 -21.25 -24.70 7.13
CA VAL A 413 -22.17 -25.81 7.42
C VAL A 413 -21.87 -26.36 8.82
N VAL A 414 -22.80 -26.24 9.72
CA VAL A 414 -22.69 -26.64 11.13
C VAL A 414 -22.53 -28.16 11.27
N SER A 415 -21.59 -28.61 12.06
CA SER A 415 -21.38 -30.04 12.34
C SER A 415 -22.25 -30.58 13.49
N GLY A 416 -22.68 -29.69 14.39
CA GLY A 416 -23.32 -30.04 15.65
C GLY A 416 -22.34 -30.56 16.73
N ARG A 417 -21.04 -30.48 16.48
CA ARG A 417 -19.96 -30.91 17.38
C ARG A 417 -19.10 -29.75 17.84
N GLU A 418 -19.42 -28.53 17.44
CA GLU A 418 -18.68 -27.33 17.77
C GLU A 418 -18.72 -27.07 19.29
N PRO A 419 -17.57 -26.75 19.93
CA PRO A 419 -17.53 -26.36 21.33
C PRO A 419 -18.44 -25.16 21.58
N GLN A 420 -19.04 -25.07 22.78
CA GLN A 420 -19.81 -23.89 23.17
C GLN A 420 -19.01 -22.63 23.04
N GLY A 421 -19.53 -21.64 22.31
CA GLY A 421 -18.87 -20.36 22.06
C GLY A 421 -17.81 -20.40 20.95
N ALA A 422 -17.70 -21.49 20.20
CA ALA A 422 -16.84 -21.57 19.03
C ALA A 422 -17.17 -20.47 18.02
N THR A 423 -16.15 -19.95 17.36
CA THR A 423 -16.28 -18.93 16.31
C THR A 423 -15.64 -19.41 15.02
N TRP A 424 -16.10 -18.86 13.90
CA TRP A 424 -15.52 -19.12 12.59
C TRP A 424 -15.32 -17.81 11.81
N ALA A 425 -14.29 -17.77 10.97
CA ALA A 425 -14.05 -16.79 9.92
C ALA A 425 -13.40 -17.49 8.72
N PRO A 426 -13.55 -16.97 7.48
CA PRO A 426 -12.91 -17.56 6.31
C PRO A 426 -11.38 -17.44 6.42
N ARG A 427 -10.65 -18.25 5.62
CA ARG A 427 -9.18 -18.35 5.69
C ARG A 427 -8.48 -17.85 4.44
N PHE A 428 -9.10 -18.02 3.26
CA PHE A 428 -8.44 -17.83 1.97
C PHE A 428 -9.15 -16.84 1.04
N VAL A 429 -10.05 -16.02 1.60
CA VAL A 429 -10.81 -15.01 0.86
C VAL A 429 -10.89 -13.73 1.67
N TYR A 430 -11.24 -12.62 1.02
CA TYR A 430 -11.65 -11.38 1.66
C TYR A 430 -12.77 -10.74 0.84
N HIS A 431 -13.51 -9.82 1.46
CA HIS A 431 -14.61 -9.09 0.85
C HIS A 431 -14.44 -7.59 1.05
N GLY A 432 -14.98 -6.79 0.11
CA GLY A 432 -15.21 -5.36 0.28
C GLY A 432 -16.67 -5.12 0.61
N PHE A 433 -16.98 -4.52 1.77
CA PHE A 433 -18.36 -4.42 2.22
C PHE A 433 -18.57 -3.38 3.33
N ARG A 434 -19.80 -2.94 3.44
CA ARG A 434 -20.35 -2.28 4.62
C ARG A 434 -21.54 -3.07 5.20
N TYR A 435 -22.30 -3.73 4.34
CA TYR A 435 -23.49 -4.48 4.74
C TYR A 435 -23.29 -5.96 4.53
N VAL A 436 -23.91 -6.76 5.40
CA VAL A 436 -23.89 -8.22 5.31
C VAL A 436 -25.30 -8.75 5.49
N GLU A 437 -25.78 -9.48 4.49
CA GLU A 437 -27.00 -10.29 4.61
C GLU A 437 -26.64 -11.62 5.28
N ILE A 438 -27.28 -11.92 6.38
CA ILE A 438 -27.08 -13.13 7.16
C ILE A 438 -28.32 -14.02 7.04
N SER A 439 -28.14 -15.23 6.54
CA SER A 439 -29.21 -16.22 6.45
C SER A 439 -28.82 -17.55 7.09
N GLY A 440 -29.82 -18.34 7.50
CA GLY A 440 -29.59 -19.60 8.21
C GLY A 440 -29.02 -19.47 9.62
N TYR A 441 -29.05 -18.30 10.22
CA TYR A 441 -28.52 -18.02 11.56
C TYR A 441 -29.66 -17.77 12.55
N PRO A 442 -29.75 -18.50 13.66
CA PRO A 442 -30.82 -18.32 14.64
C PRO A 442 -30.55 -17.11 15.54
N ASP A 443 -31.52 -16.20 15.66
CA ASP A 443 -31.52 -15.07 16.61
C ASP A 443 -30.19 -14.28 16.57
N ALA A 444 -29.88 -13.66 15.41
CA ALA A 444 -28.67 -12.90 15.19
C ALA A 444 -28.65 -11.59 16.02
N LYS A 445 -27.55 -11.37 16.76
CA LYS A 445 -27.31 -10.20 17.59
C LYS A 445 -25.93 -9.63 17.30
N THR A 446 -25.73 -8.34 17.53
CA THR A 446 -24.46 -7.68 17.28
C THR A 446 -23.27 -8.30 18.02
N GLU A 447 -23.48 -8.81 19.22
CA GLU A 447 -22.44 -9.50 20.01
C GLU A 447 -22.01 -10.87 19.48
N ASP A 448 -22.72 -11.42 18.51
CA ASP A 448 -22.35 -12.67 17.85
C ASP A 448 -21.33 -12.48 16.73
N PHE A 449 -21.12 -11.25 16.30
CA PHE A 449 -20.31 -10.91 15.10
C PHE A 449 -19.21 -9.93 15.45
N VAL A 450 -18.04 -10.15 14.85
CA VAL A 450 -16.89 -9.24 14.87
C VAL A 450 -16.44 -9.03 13.43
N VAL A 451 -16.34 -7.80 13.00
CA VAL A 451 -15.81 -7.43 11.68
C VAL A 451 -14.30 -7.31 11.79
N GLU A 452 -13.57 -8.07 10.99
CA GLU A 452 -12.11 -8.09 10.97
C GLU A 452 -11.60 -7.38 9.72
N VAL A 453 -10.83 -6.31 9.91
CA VAL A 453 -10.19 -5.55 8.83
C VAL A 453 -8.92 -6.27 8.41
N VAL A 454 -8.79 -6.59 7.13
CA VAL A 454 -7.65 -7.31 6.55
C VAL A 454 -6.92 -6.42 5.56
N GLU A 455 -5.66 -6.17 5.83
CA GLU A 455 -4.78 -5.34 5.00
C GLU A 455 -3.32 -5.73 5.19
N ASP A 456 -2.44 -5.22 4.31
CA ASP A 456 -0.99 -5.31 4.55
C ASP A 456 -0.63 -4.52 5.81
N GLU A 457 0.11 -5.16 6.75
CA GLU A 457 0.51 -4.52 8.00
C GLU A 457 1.57 -3.44 7.74
N MET A 458 1.13 -2.19 7.68
CA MET A 458 1.99 -1.02 7.50
C MET A 458 1.86 -0.09 8.70
N ASP A 459 2.98 0.53 9.08
CA ASP A 459 2.93 1.60 10.08
C ASP A 459 2.11 2.77 9.53
N HIS A 460 1.22 3.34 10.35
CA HIS A 460 0.52 4.57 10.01
C HIS A 460 1.47 5.74 10.21
N THR A 461 1.72 6.50 9.16
CA THR A 461 2.73 7.57 9.15
C THR A 461 2.16 8.95 9.38
N GLY A 462 0.88 9.18 9.16
CA GLY A 462 0.32 10.52 9.23
C GLY A 462 -1.02 10.64 9.90
N SER A 463 -1.31 11.87 10.32
CA SER A 463 -2.61 12.30 10.78
C SER A 463 -2.93 13.69 10.23
N PHE A 464 -4.21 13.95 9.95
CA PHE A 464 -4.69 15.26 9.51
C PHE A 464 -6.07 15.52 10.11
N SER A 465 -6.26 16.71 10.64
CA SER A 465 -7.56 17.24 11.02
C SER A 465 -7.59 18.77 10.87
N CYS A 466 -8.78 19.33 10.71
CA CYS A 466 -8.96 20.76 10.61
C CYS A 466 -10.33 21.18 11.16
N SER A 467 -10.64 22.48 11.13
CA SER A 467 -11.92 22.99 11.59
C SER A 467 -13.11 22.67 10.66
N ASP A 468 -12.85 22.26 9.41
CA ASP A 468 -13.89 21.90 8.46
C ASP A 468 -14.31 20.43 8.60
N LYS A 469 -15.60 20.20 8.85
CA LYS A 469 -16.14 18.85 9.09
C LYS A 469 -16.24 18.02 7.82
N THR A 470 -16.56 18.65 6.68
CA THR A 470 -16.66 17.97 5.39
C THR A 470 -15.29 17.47 4.96
N LEU A 471 -14.26 18.33 5.04
CA LEU A 471 -12.89 17.94 4.70
C LEU A 471 -12.37 16.83 5.62
N ASN A 472 -12.64 16.88 6.92
CA ASN A 472 -12.26 15.80 7.84
C ASN A 472 -12.92 14.47 7.47
N GLN A 473 -14.20 14.47 7.08
CA GLN A 473 -14.89 13.26 6.65
C GLN A 473 -14.30 12.73 5.32
N VAL A 474 -14.01 13.61 4.39
CA VAL A 474 -13.41 13.25 3.10
C VAL A 474 -12.02 12.64 3.29
N VAL A 475 -11.17 13.22 4.16
CA VAL A 475 -9.86 12.67 4.50
C VAL A 475 -9.98 11.30 5.19
N ARG A 476 -10.97 11.13 6.07
CA ARG A 476 -11.27 9.82 6.67
C ARG A 476 -11.71 8.78 5.63
N ASN A 477 -12.56 9.18 4.67
CA ASN A 477 -12.96 8.31 3.57
C ASN A 477 -11.77 7.89 2.72
N ALA A 478 -10.84 8.82 2.46
CA ALA A 478 -9.60 8.55 1.75
C ALA A 478 -8.74 7.51 2.49
N PHE A 479 -8.54 7.69 3.79
CA PHE A 479 -7.79 6.76 4.64
C PHE A 479 -8.37 5.33 4.58
N TRP A 480 -9.68 5.17 4.71
CA TRP A 480 -10.34 3.87 4.62
C TRP A 480 -10.32 3.27 3.20
N GLY A 481 -10.40 4.11 2.17
CA GLY A 481 -10.25 3.65 0.77
C GLY A 481 -8.87 3.09 0.51
N ILE A 482 -7.80 3.75 0.95
CA ILE A 482 -6.42 3.32 0.76
C ILE A 482 -6.19 1.97 1.44
N ARG A 483 -6.45 1.85 2.73
CA ARG A 483 -6.20 0.61 3.49
C ARG A 483 -7.01 -0.59 2.98
N SER A 484 -8.22 -0.34 2.48
CA SER A 484 -9.07 -1.37 1.88
C SER A 484 -8.47 -1.98 0.60
N ASN A 485 -7.61 -1.24 -0.08
CA ASN A 485 -7.06 -1.59 -1.39
C ASN A 485 -5.57 -2.01 -1.36
N TYR A 486 -5.01 -2.26 -0.18
CA TYR A 486 -3.70 -2.86 0.02
C TYR A 486 -3.84 -4.36 0.32
N LYS A 487 -3.49 -5.21 -0.66
CA LYS A 487 -3.70 -6.68 -0.65
C LYS A 487 -2.50 -7.46 -1.16
N GLY A 488 -1.30 -7.18 -0.60
CA GLY A 488 -0.02 -7.69 -1.10
C GLY A 488 0.42 -7.04 -2.41
N MET A 489 -0.42 -6.19 -2.93
CA MET A 489 -0.26 -5.27 -4.06
C MET A 489 -1.34 -4.21 -3.96
N PRO A 490 -1.18 -3.03 -4.57
CA PRO A 490 -2.26 -2.06 -4.70
C PRO A 490 -3.34 -2.63 -5.64
N VAL A 491 -4.63 -2.58 -5.23
CA VAL A 491 -5.76 -2.98 -6.08
C VAL A 491 -6.76 -1.84 -6.24
N ASP A 492 -7.48 -1.81 -7.35
CA ASP A 492 -8.45 -0.77 -7.68
C ASP A 492 -9.65 -0.74 -6.72
N CYS A 493 -10.18 -1.91 -6.40
CA CYS A 493 -11.39 -2.07 -5.59
C CYS A 493 -11.40 -3.43 -4.89
N PRO A 494 -12.09 -3.58 -3.72
CA PRO A 494 -12.03 -4.82 -2.95
C PRO A 494 -13.26 -5.73 -3.12
N GLN A 495 -14.37 -5.28 -3.75
CA GLN A 495 -15.68 -5.93 -3.58
C GLN A 495 -16.11 -6.84 -4.73
N ARG A 496 -15.73 -6.52 -5.98
CA ARG A 496 -16.23 -7.18 -7.19
C ARG A 496 -15.21 -8.13 -7.82
N ASN A 497 -15.58 -8.76 -8.94
CA ASN A 497 -14.71 -9.65 -9.71
C ASN A 497 -13.65 -8.91 -10.55
N GLU A 498 -13.11 -7.81 -10.05
CA GLU A 498 -11.99 -7.04 -10.61
C GLU A 498 -10.76 -7.15 -9.72
N ARG A 499 -10.62 -6.32 -8.69
CA ARG A 499 -9.55 -6.35 -7.70
C ARG A 499 -8.17 -6.42 -8.36
N GLN A 500 -7.95 -5.56 -9.37
CA GLN A 500 -6.74 -5.58 -10.20
C GLN A 500 -5.78 -4.46 -9.82
N PRO A 501 -4.47 -4.69 -9.95
CA PRO A 501 -3.46 -3.66 -9.72
C PRO A 501 -3.33 -2.74 -10.95
N TRP A 502 -4.39 -1.96 -11.21
CA TRP A 502 -4.40 -0.94 -12.25
C TRP A 502 -3.35 0.12 -11.96
N LEU A 503 -2.48 0.42 -12.94
CA LEU A 503 -1.37 1.34 -12.74
C LEU A 503 -1.86 2.77 -12.50
N GLY A 504 -2.80 3.25 -13.29
CA GLY A 504 -3.33 4.60 -13.18
C GLY A 504 -3.95 4.89 -11.82
N ASP A 505 -4.70 3.94 -11.29
CA ASP A 505 -5.55 4.13 -10.13
C ASP A 505 -4.76 4.52 -8.86
N HIS A 506 -3.69 3.82 -8.57
CA HIS A 506 -2.82 4.13 -7.43
C HIS A 506 -1.76 5.20 -7.73
N ALA A 507 -1.32 5.36 -9.00
CA ALA A 507 -0.40 6.44 -9.33
C ALA A 507 -0.98 7.81 -9.01
N MET A 508 -2.32 7.97 -9.24
CA MET A 508 -3.03 9.21 -8.99
C MET A 508 -2.98 9.65 -7.53
N GLY A 509 -2.98 8.68 -6.60
CA GLY A 509 -2.98 8.93 -5.15
C GLY A 509 -1.67 8.60 -4.42
N SER A 510 -0.67 7.98 -5.07
CA SER A 510 0.51 7.38 -4.41
C SER A 510 1.25 8.32 -3.45
N TRP A 511 1.38 9.60 -3.82
CA TRP A 511 1.96 10.63 -2.96
C TRP A 511 1.14 10.87 -1.69
N GLY A 512 -0.19 10.83 -1.78
CA GLY A 512 -1.09 10.99 -0.65
C GLY A 512 -1.17 9.75 0.22
N GLU A 513 -1.10 8.59 -0.39
CA GLU A 513 -1.09 7.30 0.31
C GLU A 513 0.11 7.19 1.23
N SER A 514 1.31 7.62 0.77
CA SER A 514 2.54 7.65 1.58
C SER A 514 2.50 8.64 2.75
N MET A 515 1.54 9.60 2.76
CA MET A 515 1.33 10.48 3.91
C MET A 515 0.63 9.77 5.07
N PHE A 516 -0.09 8.70 4.83
CA PHE A 516 -0.80 7.94 5.86
C PHE A 516 -0.18 6.59 6.19
N PHE A 517 0.56 5.98 5.25
CA PHE A 517 1.08 4.61 5.39
C PHE A 517 2.56 4.55 5.02
N ASP A 518 3.35 3.80 5.77
CA ASP A 518 4.72 3.41 5.38
C ASP A 518 4.65 2.36 4.26
N ASN A 519 4.32 2.83 3.07
CA ASN A 519 4.10 1.98 1.89
C ASN A 519 5.37 1.71 1.07
N HIS A 520 6.55 2.09 1.57
CA HIS A 520 7.84 1.94 0.87
C HIS A 520 8.06 0.52 0.33
N ALA A 521 7.95 -0.49 1.18
CA ALA A 521 8.25 -1.88 0.80
C ALA A 521 7.25 -2.41 -0.25
N MET A 522 5.96 -2.08 -0.12
CA MET A 522 4.92 -2.49 -1.06
C MET A 522 5.11 -1.81 -2.42
N TYR A 523 5.35 -0.52 -2.46
CA TYR A 523 5.57 0.20 -3.73
C TYR A 523 6.88 -0.20 -4.41
N ASN A 524 7.91 -0.58 -3.64
CA ASN A 524 9.13 -1.18 -4.17
C ASN A 524 8.86 -2.54 -4.87
N LYS A 525 8.06 -3.40 -4.20
CA LYS A 525 7.60 -4.65 -4.79
C LYS A 525 6.78 -4.39 -6.05
N TRP A 526 5.85 -3.41 -6.02
CA TRP A 526 5.00 -3.10 -7.15
C TRP A 526 5.78 -2.52 -8.34
N ALA A 527 6.78 -1.66 -8.11
CA ALA A 527 7.68 -1.19 -9.17
C ALA A 527 8.41 -2.36 -9.87
N ARG A 528 8.83 -3.38 -9.10
CA ARG A 528 9.37 -4.62 -9.66
C ARG A 528 8.32 -5.38 -10.47
N ASP A 529 7.10 -5.54 -9.97
CA ASP A 529 6.02 -6.23 -10.70
C ASP A 529 5.71 -5.55 -12.04
N ILE A 530 5.73 -4.21 -12.08
CA ILE A 530 5.55 -3.42 -13.32
C ILE A 530 6.69 -3.71 -14.30
N ARG A 531 7.94 -3.66 -13.83
CA ARG A 531 9.12 -3.97 -14.63
C ARG A 531 9.10 -5.40 -15.17
N GLU A 532 8.72 -6.38 -14.35
CA GLU A 532 8.63 -7.80 -14.71
C GLU A 532 7.50 -8.06 -15.74
N ALA A 533 6.47 -7.23 -15.76
CA ALA A 533 5.38 -7.30 -16.72
C ALA A 533 5.71 -6.64 -18.07
N GLN A 534 6.82 -5.91 -18.19
CA GLN A 534 7.23 -5.26 -19.43
C GLN A 534 7.52 -6.29 -20.54
N ARG A 535 7.00 -6.04 -21.73
CA ARG A 535 7.25 -6.85 -22.92
C ARG A 535 8.64 -6.57 -23.51
N GLU A 536 9.09 -7.49 -24.39
CA GLU A 536 10.35 -7.35 -25.10
C GLU A 536 10.40 -6.12 -26.03
N ASP A 537 9.27 -5.71 -26.59
CA ASP A 537 9.16 -4.48 -27.39
C ASP A 537 9.21 -3.19 -26.54
N GLY A 538 9.16 -3.28 -25.23
CA GLY A 538 9.20 -2.16 -24.31
C GLY A 538 7.84 -1.74 -23.74
N CYS A 539 6.74 -2.26 -24.28
CA CYS A 539 5.40 -1.93 -23.77
C CYS A 539 5.24 -2.35 -22.32
N ILE A 540 4.74 -1.43 -21.47
CA ILE A 540 4.31 -1.67 -20.10
C ILE A 540 2.78 -1.84 -20.10
N PRO A 541 2.21 -2.82 -19.37
CA PRO A 541 0.77 -3.03 -19.33
C PRO A 541 0.06 -1.94 -18.53
N ASP A 542 -1.27 -1.91 -18.63
CA ASP A 542 -2.11 -1.05 -17.79
C ASP A 542 -2.36 -1.62 -16.38
N VAL A 543 -2.09 -2.92 -16.21
CA VAL A 543 -2.27 -3.71 -14.97
C VAL A 543 -1.01 -4.50 -14.69
N ALA A 544 -0.41 -4.40 -13.50
CA ALA A 544 0.78 -5.16 -13.11
C ALA A 544 0.77 -5.57 -11.62
N PRO A 545 0.93 -6.85 -11.27
CA PRO A 545 1.14 -8.00 -12.16
C PRO A 545 0.06 -8.12 -13.24
N ALA A 546 0.44 -8.58 -14.44
CA ALA A 546 -0.45 -8.60 -15.60
C ALA A 546 -1.48 -9.76 -15.53
N TYR A 547 -2.28 -9.79 -14.44
CA TYR A 547 -3.40 -10.75 -14.31
C TYR A 547 -4.45 -10.53 -15.38
N TRP A 548 -4.69 -9.27 -15.74
CA TRP A 548 -5.41 -8.91 -16.95
C TRP A 548 -4.40 -8.50 -18.02
N ASN A 549 -4.49 -9.13 -19.17
CA ASN A 549 -3.54 -8.95 -20.28
C ASN A 549 -3.87 -7.67 -21.07
N TYR A 550 -3.74 -6.51 -20.43
CA TYR A 550 -3.97 -5.20 -21.02
C TYR A 550 -2.65 -4.49 -21.32
N TYR A 551 -2.26 -4.53 -22.61
CA TYR A 551 -1.14 -3.79 -23.16
C TYR A 551 -1.68 -2.84 -24.22
N SER A 552 -2.12 -1.67 -23.78
CA SER A 552 -2.84 -0.73 -24.64
C SER A 552 -1.96 0.34 -25.26
N ASP A 553 -0.66 0.36 -24.95
CA ASP A 553 0.27 1.45 -25.29
C ASP A 553 -0.23 2.82 -24.81
N ASN A 554 -0.89 2.86 -23.68
CA ASN A 554 -1.26 4.08 -23.02
C ASN A 554 -0.01 4.78 -22.46
N VAL A 555 -0.03 6.10 -22.29
CA VAL A 555 1.09 6.83 -21.68
C VAL A 555 0.85 7.07 -20.20
N THR A 556 -0.36 7.47 -19.82
CA THR A 556 -0.69 7.89 -18.46
C THR A 556 -0.59 6.78 -17.43
N TRP A 557 -1.12 5.57 -17.72
CA TRP A 557 -1.05 4.43 -16.80
C TRP A 557 0.38 3.90 -16.63
N PRO A 558 1.15 3.61 -17.69
CA PRO A 558 2.54 3.19 -17.56
C PRO A 558 3.48 4.23 -16.93
N ALA A 559 3.16 5.52 -16.99
CA ALA A 559 3.90 6.58 -16.29
C ALA A 559 3.94 6.36 -14.75
N THR A 560 3.13 5.47 -14.22
CA THR A 560 3.17 5.02 -12.82
C THR A 560 4.57 4.58 -12.41
N LEU A 561 5.28 3.84 -13.24
CA LEU A 561 6.62 3.34 -12.88
C LEU A 561 7.60 4.48 -12.54
N PRO A 562 7.85 5.47 -13.41
CA PRO A 562 8.71 6.59 -13.03
C PRO A 562 8.13 7.49 -11.93
N LEU A 563 6.80 7.66 -11.85
CA LEU A 563 6.17 8.46 -10.79
C LEU A 563 6.34 7.82 -9.41
N VAL A 564 6.21 6.50 -9.31
CA VAL A 564 6.43 5.75 -8.07
C VAL A 564 7.91 5.79 -7.67
N CYS A 565 8.84 5.63 -8.61
CA CYS A 565 10.27 5.78 -8.32
C CYS A 565 10.61 7.19 -7.79
N ASP A 566 10.00 8.24 -8.36
CA ASP A 566 10.16 9.62 -7.90
C ASP A 566 9.58 9.83 -6.49
N MET A 567 8.43 9.23 -6.20
CA MET A 567 7.80 9.25 -4.87
C MET A 567 8.68 8.55 -3.82
N LEU A 568 9.16 7.34 -4.11
CA LEU A 568 10.03 6.57 -3.21
C LEU A 568 11.33 7.32 -2.91
N PHE A 569 11.94 7.93 -3.91
CA PHE A 569 13.11 8.77 -3.70
C PHE A 569 12.78 10.03 -2.90
N THR A 570 11.73 10.75 -3.24
CA THR A 570 11.41 12.05 -2.60
C THR A 570 10.97 11.86 -1.14
N ASN A 571 10.13 10.86 -0.84
CA ASN A 571 9.58 10.67 0.49
C ASN A 571 10.47 9.82 1.41
N TYR A 572 11.22 8.87 0.85
CA TYR A 572 12.04 7.93 1.63
C TYR A 572 13.56 8.07 1.39
N GLY A 573 13.98 8.85 0.40
CA GLY A 573 15.39 9.00 0.06
C GLY A 573 16.02 7.75 -0.56
N ASP A 574 15.21 6.78 -0.98
CA ASP A 574 15.70 5.53 -1.57
C ASP A 574 15.97 5.69 -3.07
N ILE A 575 17.23 5.62 -3.46
CA ILE A 575 17.64 5.72 -4.87
C ILE A 575 17.51 4.39 -5.63
N ARG A 576 17.55 3.25 -4.93
CA ARG A 576 17.56 1.91 -5.56
C ARG A 576 16.35 1.66 -6.49
N PRO A 577 15.11 2.10 -6.19
CA PRO A 577 14.01 1.98 -7.14
C PRO A 577 14.25 2.70 -8.47
N ILE A 578 14.96 3.83 -8.44
CA ILE A 578 15.36 4.55 -9.65
C ILE A 578 16.40 3.72 -10.42
N GLU A 579 17.47 3.28 -9.75
CA GLU A 579 18.54 2.49 -10.35
C GLU A 579 18.03 1.20 -10.99
N ASP A 580 17.20 0.46 -10.26
CA ASP A 580 16.64 -0.82 -10.67
C ASP A 580 15.68 -0.70 -11.86
N ASN A 581 14.93 0.39 -11.97
CA ASN A 581 13.87 0.54 -12.97
C ASN A 581 14.25 1.47 -14.13
N TYR A 582 15.35 2.21 -14.04
CA TYR A 582 15.80 3.13 -15.09
C TYR A 582 15.89 2.49 -16.48
N PRO A 583 16.51 1.29 -16.65
CA PRO A 583 16.56 0.63 -17.97
C PRO A 583 15.16 0.29 -18.53
N ALA A 584 14.23 -0.12 -17.67
CA ALA A 584 12.87 -0.45 -18.10
C ALA A 584 12.09 0.80 -18.53
N ILE A 585 12.22 1.90 -17.78
CA ILE A 585 11.60 3.18 -18.15
C ILE A 585 12.19 3.71 -19.47
N LYS A 586 13.51 3.65 -19.61
CA LYS A 586 14.19 4.05 -20.85
C LYS A 586 13.70 3.25 -22.06
N LYS A 587 13.51 1.95 -21.89
CA LYS A 587 12.99 1.06 -22.93
C LYS A 587 11.53 1.41 -23.28
N TRP A 588 10.69 1.67 -22.30
CA TRP A 588 9.31 2.05 -22.52
C TRP A 588 9.15 3.40 -23.25
N ILE A 589 9.87 4.45 -22.82
CA ILE A 589 9.78 5.75 -23.50
C ILE A 589 10.33 5.67 -24.93
N SER A 590 11.32 4.81 -25.18
CA SER A 590 11.81 4.57 -26.54
C SER A 590 10.74 3.88 -27.42
N HIS A 591 10.02 2.90 -26.87
CA HIS A 591 8.88 2.26 -27.52
C HIS A 591 7.77 3.28 -27.88
N ILE A 592 7.36 4.11 -26.94
CA ILE A 592 6.33 5.15 -27.20
C ILE A 592 6.82 6.14 -28.27
N ARG A 593 8.08 6.56 -28.21
CA ARG A 593 8.68 7.46 -29.19
C ARG A 593 8.70 6.84 -30.58
N GLU A 594 9.06 5.59 -30.71
CA GLU A 594 9.15 4.89 -32.01
C GLU A 594 7.78 4.72 -32.67
N TYR A 595 6.76 4.29 -31.89
CA TYR A 595 5.49 3.89 -32.48
C TYR A 595 4.41 4.99 -32.50
N TYR A 596 4.49 6.01 -31.61
CA TYR A 596 3.39 6.93 -31.38
C TYR A 596 3.79 8.41 -31.42
N MET A 597 5.08 8.75 -31.56
CA MET A 597 5.52 10.12 -31.72
C MET A 597 5.48 10.53 -33.19
N THR A 598 4.82 11.64 -33.48
CA THR A 598 4.85 12.24 -34.85
C THR A 598 6.20 12.89 -35.14
N LYS A 599 6.45 13.20 -36.41
CA LYS A 599 7.61 14.00 -36.80
C LYS A 599 7.66 15.40 -36.18
N ASP A 600 6.51 15.89 -35.75
CA ASP A 600 6.34 17.18 -35.07
C ASP A 600 6.37 17.05 -33.52
N TYR A 601 6.92 15.95 -33.01
CA TYR A 601 7.13 15.68 -31.58
C TYR A 601 5.82 15.62 -30.71
N ILE A 602 4.70 15.24 -31.29
CA ILE A 602 3.43 15.01 -30.57
C ILE A 602 3.18 13.52 -30.42
N ILE A 603 2.81 13.08 -29.21
CA ILE A 603 2.36 11.72 -28.94
C ILE A 603 0.88 11.63 -29.28
N THR A 604 0.50 10.69 -30.15
CA THR A 604 -0.87 10.62 -30.71
C THR A 604 -1.79 9.69 -29.96
N LYS A 605 -1.26 8.87 -29.04
CA LYS A 605 -2.05 7.82 -28.41
C LYS A 605 -2.20 8.03 -26.91
N ASP A 606 -3.44 8.20 -26.46
CA ASP A 606 -3.91 7.93 -25.12
C ASP A 606 -5.26 7.20 -25.21
N LYS A 607 -5.43 6.12 -24.45
CA LYS A 607 -6.63 5.29 -24.53
C LYS A 607 -7.74 5.76 -23.61
N TYR A 608 -7.36 6.20 -22.41
CA TYR A 608 -8.33 6.48 -21.36
C TYR A 608 -8.70 7.96 -21.27
N GLY A 609 -7.79 8.84 -21.69
CA GLY A 609 -7.97 10.28 -21.54
C GLY A 609 -8.05 10.67 -20.06
N ASP A 610 -8.81 11.73 -19.77
CA ASP A 610 -9.13 12.13 -18.40
C ASP A 610 -10.30 11.28 -17.89
N TRP A 611 -10.00 10.03 -17.48
CA TRP A 611 -10.99 9.02 -17.12
C TRP A 611 -11.88 9.50 -15.96
N CYS A 612 -13.17 9.15 -16.01
CA CYS A 612 -14.17 9.54 -15.00
C CYS A 612 -14.40 11.04 -14.84
N VAL A 613 -14.29 11.82 -15.92
CA VAL A 613 -14.84 13.18 -15.93
C VAL A 613 -16.32 13.12 -15.53
N PRO A 614 -16.81 14.03 -14.64
CA PRO A 614 -18.21 14.04 -14.24
C PRO A 614 -19.15 14.12 -15.45
N PRO A 615 -20.14 13.23 -15.59
CA PRO A 615 -21.08 13.23 -16.70
C PRO A 615 -22.11 14.35 -16.63
N GLU A 616 -22.87 14.55 -17.72
CA GLU A 616 -23.89 15.58 -17.89
C GLU A 616 -25.14 15.31 -17.05
N SER A 617 -25.42 14.05 -16.74
CA SER A 617 -26.51 13.66 -15.86
C SER A 617 -26.06 12.62 -14.83
N LEU A 618 -26.76 12.57 -13.71
CA LEU A 618 -26.43 11.74 -12.56
C LEU A 618 -26.57 10.22 -12.84
N GLU A 619 -27.32 9.83 -13.88
CA GLU A 619 -27.51 8.43 -14.24
C GLU A 619 -26.41 7.89 -15.17
N MET A 620 -25.65 8.77 -15.82
CA MET A 620 -24.62 8.35 -16.77
C MET A 620 -23.35 7.89 -16.05
N ILE A 621 -22.68 6.87 -16.59
CA ILE A 621 -21.37 6.42 -16.10
C ILE A 621 -20.26 7.35 -16.61
N HIS A 622 -20.29 7.70 -17.89
CA HIS A 622 -19.26 8.51 -18.53
C HIS A 622 -19.92 9.66 -19.32
N SER A 623 -19.28 10.80 -19.27
CA SER A 623 -19.66 11.94 -20.10
C SER A 623 -19.66 11.57 -21.59
N GLN A 624 -20.68 12.04 -22.32
CA GLN A 624 -20.76 11.95 -23.78
C GLN A 624 -20.42 13.28 -24.46
N ASP A 625 -20.34 14.36 -23.68
CA ASP A 625 -20.04 15.70 -24.20
C ASP A 625 -18.53 15.84 -24.53
N PRO A 626 -18.17 16.06 -25.81
CA PRO A 626 -16.78 16.29 -26.18
C PRO A 626 -16.16 17.53 -25.53
N ALA A 627 -16.98 18.53 -25.13
CA ALA A 627 -16.47 19.73 -24.47
C ALA A 627 -15.95 19.46 -23.05
N ARG A 628 -16.34 18.36 -22.43
CA ARG A 628 -15.86 17.92 -21.12
C ARG A 628 -14.62 17.03 -21.20
N LYS A 629 -14.30 16.50 -22.38
CA LYS A 629 -13.20 15.56 -22.59
C LYS A 629 -11.97 16.31 -23.09
N THR A 630 -10.87 16.17 -22.35
CA THR A 630 -9.58 16.72 -22.77
C THR A 630 -9.01 15.88 -23.92
N ASP A 631 -8.37 16.54 -24.90
CA ASP A 631 -7.71 15.87 -26.01
C ASP A 631 -6.66 14.83 -25.50
N GLY A 632 -6.78 13.59 -25.95
CA GLY A 632 -5.87 12.51 -25.59
C GLY A 632 -4.43 12.75 -26.02
N ALA A 633 -4.20 13.40 -27.18
CA ALA A 633 -2.85 13.73 -27.62
C ALA A 633 -2.20 14.80 -26.72
N LEU A 634 -2.99 15.78 -26.23
CA LEU A 634 -2.52 16.75 -25.24
C LEU A 634 -2.09 16.03 -23.96
N ILE A 635 -2.93 15.16 -23.42
CA ILE A 635 -2.65 14.40 -22.20
C ILE A 635 -1.40 13.53 -22.38
N ALA A 636 -1.35 12.73 -23.45
CA ALA A 636 -0.22 11.83 -23.73
C ALA A 636 1.10 12.59 -23.88
N THR A 637 1.09 13.69 -24.61
CA THR A 637 2.30 14.49 -24.83
C THR A 637 2.76 15.18 -23.56
N ALA A 638 1.83 15.74 -22.76
CA ALA A 638 2.16 16.35 -21.47
C ALA A 638 2.75 15.34 -20.49
N TYR A 639 2.16 14.12 -20.37
CA TYR A 639 2.69 13.07 -19.51
C TYR A 639 4.06 12.54 -20.00
N TYR A 640 4.23 12.39 -21.31
CA TYR A 640 5.54 11.99 -21.86
C TYR A 640 6.62 13.02 -21.52
N LEU A 641 6.31 14.32 -21.65
CA LEU A 641 7.19 15.41 -21.21
C LEU A 641 7.50 15.33 -19.72
N LYS A 642 6.50 15.06 -18.88
CA LYS A 642 6.71 14.85 -17.44
C LYS A 642 7.66 13.69 -17.18
N VAL A 643 7.53 12.59 -17.91
CA VAL A 643 8.42 11.43 -17.79
C VAL A 643 9.84 11.78 -18.26
N LEU A 644 10.03 12.58 -19.32
CA LEU A 644 11.36 13.06 -19.72
C LEU A 644 12.02 13.88 -18.62
N GLN A 645 11.28 14.76 -17.94
CA GLN A 645 11.79 15.52 -16.79
C GLN A 645 12.25 14.60 -15.65
N LEU A 646 11.50 13.52 -15.40
CA LEU A 646 11.90 12.51 -14.42
C LEU A 646 13.14 11.75 -14.87
N MET A 647 13.23 11.37 -16.14
CA MET A 647 14.39 10.67 -16.68
C MET A 647 15.65 11.52 -16.67
N HIS A 648 15.54 12.82 -16.98
CA HIS A 648 16.64 13.77 -16.81
C HIS A 648 17.11 13.80 -15.33
N ARG A 649 16.18 13.92 -14.39
CA ARG A 649 16.48 13.89 -12.94
C ARG A 649 17.14 12.57 -12.54
N PHE A 650 16.61 11.44 -12.95
CA PHE A 650 17.11 10.10 -12.61
C PHE A 650 18.51 9.87 -13.20
N ALA A 651 18.74 10.27 -14.44
CA ALA A 651 20.06 10.22 -15.05
C ALA A 651 21.08 11.08 -14.30
N SER A 652 20.67 12.30 -13.90
CA SER A 652 21.52 13.22 -13.11
C SER A 652 21.88 12.64 -11.75
N LEU A 653 20.92 12.04 -11.03
CA LEU A 653 21.17 11.38 -9.73
C LEU A 653 22.14 10.21 -9.84
N GLN A 654 22.16 9.51 -10.98
CA GLN A 654 23.03 8.37 -11.24
C GLN A 654 24.35 8.76 -11.92
N GLY A 655 24.55 10.04 -12.25
CA GLY A 655 25.73 10.51 -12.97
C GLY A 655 25.77 10.11 -14.46
N LEU A 656 24.63 9.75 -15.06
CA LEU A 656 24.47 9.36 -16.46
C LEU A 656 24.35 10.62 -17.34
N THR A 657 25.45 11.35 -17.51
CA THR A 657 25.47 12.68 -18.13
C THR A 657 24.99 12.70 -19.58
N ALA A 658 25.32 11.67 -20.37
CA ALA A 658 24.89 11.57 -21.75
C ALA A 658 23.36 11.40 -21.86
N ASP A 659 22.79 10.53 -21.05
CA ASP A 659 21.34 10.33 -20.98
C ASP A 659 20.63 11.60 -20.48
N ALA A 660 21.15 12.24 -19.42
CA ALA A 660 20.58 13.48 -18.90
C ALA A 660 20.46 14.55 -20.00
N LYS A 661 21.53 14.70 -20.81
CA LYS A 661 21.52 15.64 -21.95
C LYS A 661 20.52 15.21 -23.04
N GLU A 662 20.44 13.95 -23.38
CA GLU A 662 19.47 13.44 -24.39
C GLU A 662 18.03 13.78 -23.95
N TRP A 663 17.70 13.53 -22.70
CA TRP A 663 16.34 13.78 -22.18
C TRP A 663 16.02 15.28 -22.12
N GLU A 664 16.96 16.13 -21.72
CA GLU A 664 16.82 17.58 -21.72
C GLU A 664 16.61 18.13 -23.14
N ASP A 665 17.46 17.71 -24.11
CA ASP A 665 17.36 18.14 -25.49
C ASP A 665 16.02 17.73 -26.14
N LEU A 666 15.51 16.52 -25.81
CA LEU A 666 14.21 16.04 -26.31
C LEU A 666 13.06 16.79 -25.63
N GLU A 667 13.14 17.02 -24.31
CA GLU A 667 12.14 17.79 -23.57
C GLU A 667 11.95 19.19 -24.16
N HIS A 668 13.04 19.91 -24.45
CA HIS A 668 12.97 21.24 -25.05
C HIS A 668 12.25 21.24 -26.38
N LYS A 669 12.60 20.33 -27.30
CA LYS A 669 11.95 20.20 -28.62
C LYS A 669 10.47 19.87 -28.49
N MET A 670 10.13 18.93 -27.64
CA MET A 670 8.74 18.53 -27.41
C MET A 670 7.93 19.64 -26.74
N LYS A 671 8.52 20.39 -25.80
CA LYS A 671 7.85 21.52 -25.14
C LYS A 671 7.50 22.63 -26.13
N ASP A 672 8.42 22.96 -27.05
CA ASP A 672 8.15 23.94 -28.10
C ASP A 672 7.04 23.44 -29.04
N ALA A 673 7.08 22.16 -29.43
CA ALA A 673 6.06 21.54 -30.26
C ALA A 673 4.69 21.48 -29.55
N PHE A 674 4.67 21.16 -28.27
CA PHE A 674 3.47 21.11 -27.44
C PHE A 674 2.78 22.48 -27.39
N ASN A 675 3.55 23.55 -27.17
CA ASN A 675 3.01 24.89 -27.16
C ASN A 675 2.54 25.34 -28.54
N ALA A 676 3.30 25.03 -29.59
CA ALA A 676 2.90 25.37 -30.97
C ALA A 676 1.60 24.67 -31.39
N HIS A 677 1.33 23.47 -30.88
CA HIS A 677 0.16 22.68 -31.25
C HIS A 677 -1.07 22.94 -30.37
N PHE A 678 -0.91 23.09 -29.04
CA PHE A 678 -2.02 23.09 -28.09
C PHE A 678 -2.28 24.45 -27.43
N LEU A 679 -1.35 25.40 -27.42
CA LEU A 679 -1.53 26.69 -26.82
C LEU A 679 -2.32 27.62 -27.75
N HIS A 680 -3.42 28.17 -27.28
CA HIS A 680 -4.24 29.15 -27.97
C HIS A 680 -4.13 30.51 -27.30
N ILE A 681 -3.75 31.52 -28.09
CA ILE A 681 -3.75 32.93 -27.69
C ILE A 681 -4.79 33.62 -28.53
N LYS A 682 -5.88 34.06 -27.91
CA LYS A 682 -6.97 34.78 -28.59
C LYS A 682 -6.96 36.23 -28.16
N GLU A 683 -6.66 37.12 -29.10
CA GLU A 683 -6.84 38.59 -28.96
C GLU A 683 -8.27 38.93 -29.31
N GLY A 684 -9.00 39.56 -28.38
CA GLY A 684 -10.29 40.19 -28.45
C GLY A 684 -11.38 39.64 -29.41
N THR A 685 -12.55 39.31 -28.85
CA THR A 685 -13.83 39.06 -29.55
C THR A 685 -14.01 37.72 -30.28
N SER A 686 -13.94 36.60 -29.60
CA SER A 686 -14.51 35.35 -30.15
C SER A 686 -15.39 34.69 -29.10
N LEU A 687 -16.70 34.70 -29.33
CA LEU A 687 -17.68 33.91 -28.61
C LEU A 687 -17.59 32.47 -29.16
N VAL A 688 -17.12 31.53 -28.35
CA VAL A 688 -17.37 30.13 -28.64
C VAL A 688 -18.75 29.77 -28.10
N PRO A 689 -19.65 29.15 -28.89
CA PRO A 689 -20.98 28.78 -28.41
C PRO A 689 -20.90 27.98 -27.12
N GLY A 690 -21.53 28.48 -26.04
CA GLY A 690 -21.52 27.84 -24.72
C GLY A 690 -20.46 28.32 -23.72
N HIS A 691 -19.53 29.20 -24.14
CA HIS A 691 -18.51 29.75 -23.26
C HIS A 691 -18.36 31.25 -23.42
N THR A 692 -18.47 31.99 -22.31
CA THR A 692 -18.17 33.43 -22.30
C THR A 692 -16.67 33.59 -22.18
N LEU A 693 -15.98 33.80 -23.31
CA LEU A 693 -14.55 34.13 -23.31
C LEU A 693 -14.35 35.60 -22.97
N TYR A 694 -13.50 35.89 -22.04
CA TYR A 694 -13.03 37.25 -21.80
C TYR A 694 -12.17 37.73 -22.98
N PRO A 695 -12.05 39.04 -23.21
CA PRO A 695 -11.46 39.62 -24.42
C PRO A 695 -10.05 39.07 -24.75
N ASP A 696 -9.21 38.75 -23.81
CA ASP A 696 -7.88 38.20 -24.03
C ASP A 696 -7.78 36.89 -23.27
N SER A 697 -7.91 35.74 -23.93
CA SER A 697 -7.82 34.43 -23.27
C SER A 697 -6.67 33.59 -23.81
N VAL A 698 -5.88 33.06 -22.86
CA VAL A 698 -4.80 32.14 -23.15
C VAL A 698 -5.16 30.79 -22.50
N PHE A 699 -5.24 29.74 -23.30
CA PHE A 699 -5.63 28.40 -22.83
C PHE A 699 -5.08 27.28 -23.69
N TYR A 700 -5.17 26.05 -23.21
CA TYR A 700 -4.73 24.86 -23.95
C TYR A 700 -5.92 24.02 -24.46
N GLY A 701 -5.71 23.43 -25.66
CA GLY A 701 -6.65 22.50 -26.27
C GLY A 701 -8.08 23.03 -26.35
N ASN A 702 -9.05 22.27 -25.85
CA ASN A 702 -10.46 22.69 -25.82
C ASN A 702 -10.86 23.42 -24.52
N ASN A 703 -9.88 23.95 -23.79
CA ASN A 703 -10.10 24.77 -22.59
C ASN A 703 -10.76 24.06 -21.41
N THR A 704 -10.65 22.74 -21.30
CA THR A 704 -11.03 22.04 -20.07
C THR A 704 -10.06 22.41 -18.92
N VAL A 705 -10.52 22.23 -17.67
CA VAL A 705 -9.63 22.46 -16.51
C VAL A 705 -8.39 21.60 -16.61
N THR A 706 -8.52 20.32 -16.95
CA THR A 706 -7.40 19.38 -17.15
C THR A 706 -6.42 19.84 -18.23
N ALA A 707 -6.94 20.35 -19.38
CA ALA A 707 -6.09 20.84 -20.47
C ALA A 707 -5.20 22.01 -20.05
N ASN A 708 -5.64 22.83 -19.09
CA ASN A 708 -4.89 23.96 -18.55
C ASN A 708 -4.01 23.58 -17.34
N ILE A 709 -4.49 22.70 -16.47
CA ILE A 709 -3.77 22.31 -15.24
C ILE A 709 -2.52 21.47 -15.56
N LEU A 710 -2.58 20.52 -16.49
CA LEU A 710 -1.42 19.69 -16.83
C LEU A 710 -0.20 20.49 -17.28
N PRO A 711 -0.29 21.39 -18.27
CA PRO A 711 0.87 22.19 -18.67
C PRO A 711 1.36 23.13 -17.59
N LEU A 712 0.48 23.66 -16.72
CA LEU A 712 0.88 24.44 -15.54
C LEU A 712 1.67 23.58 -14.56
N ALA A 713 1.14 22.41 -14.20
CA ALA A 713 1.74 21.50 -13.23
C ALA A 713 3.12 20.96 -13.70
N PHE A 714 3.28 20.72 -14.98
CA PHE A 714 4.51 20.19 -15.57
C PHE A 714 5.49 21.29 -16.03
N GLY A 715 5.16 22.57 -15.83
CA GLY A 715 6.03 23.69 -16.19
C GLY A 715 6.20 23.86 -17.71
N LEU A 716 5.20 23.46 -18.48
CA LEU A 716 5.23 23.54 -19.95
C LEU A 716 4.82 24.93 -20.46
N VAL A 717 4.00 25.67 -19.71
CA VAL A 717 3.49 26.99 -20.08
C VAL A 717 4.63 28.00 -20.23
N PRO A 718 4.71 28.76 -21.33
CA PRO A 718 5.67 29.86 -21.45
C PRO A 718 5.50 30.87 -20.32
N LYS A 719 6.60 31.38 -19.77
CA LYS A 719 6.61 32.27 -18.59
C LYS A 719 5.66 33.46 -18.72
N ALA A 720 5.54 34.03 -19.93
CA ALA A 720 4.68 35.17 -20.22
C ALA A 720 3.19 34.85 -19.99
N HIS A 721 2.77 33.59 -20.16
CA HIS A 721 1.35 33.18 -20.17
C HIS A 721 0.90 32.41 -18.93
N ILE A 722 1.78 32.17 -17.96
CA ILE A 722 1.45 31.38 -16.76
C ILE A 722 0.26 31.97 -16.00
N LYS A 723 0.25 33.29 -15.82
CA LYS A 723 -0.83 33.96 -15.06
C LYS A 723 -2.17 33.90 -15.79
N GLU A 724 -2.15 34.08 -17.09
CA GLU A 724 -3.36 34.05 -17.93
C GLU A 724 -3.98 32.65 -17.99
N VAL A 725 -3.15 31.60 -18.19
CA VAL A 725 -3.62 30.20 -18.19
C VAL A 725 -4.18 29.82 -16.82
N ALA A 726 -3.51 30.18 -15.72
CA ALA A 726 -3.99 29.91 -14.37
C ALA A 726 -5.31 30.65 -14.10
N LYS A 727 -5.40 31.93 -14.45
CA LYS A 727 -6.65 32.72 -14.33
C LYS A 727 -7.78 32.10 -15.14
N ASN A 728 -7.49 31.63 -16.37
CA ASN A 728 -8.50 30.98 -17.19
C ASN A 728 -9.00 29.67 -16.60
N ALA A 729 -8.11 28.82 -16.06
CA ALA A 729 -8.52 27.62 -15.36
C ALA A 729 -9.42 27.92 -14.15
N VAL A 730 -9.03 28.90 -13.32
CA VAL A 730 -9.83 29.36 -12.16
C VAL A 730 -11.18 29.94 -12.61
N THR A 731 -11.21 30.76 -13.65
CA THR A 731 -12.45 31.29 -14.19
C THR A 731 -13.38 30.18 -14.65
N THR A 732 -12.86 29.17 -15.34
CA THR A 732 -13.64 27.99 -15.76
C THR A 732 -14.22 27.25 -14.55
N ILE A 733 -13.42 27.03 -13.50
CA ILE A 733 -13.89 26.38 -12.25
C ILE A 733 -15.03 27.21 -11.63
N ILE A 734 -14.84 28.49 -11.44
CA ILE A 734 -15.81 29.33 -10.69
C ILE A 734 -17.05 29.62 -11.52
N THR A 735 -16.92 30.04 -12.79
CA THR A 735 -18.05 30.53 -13.57
C THR A 735 -18.75 29.43 -14.34
N THR A 736 -18.01 28.57 -15.06
CA THR A 736 -18.59 27.52 -15.90
C THR A 736 -19.01 26.32 -15.05
N ASN A 737 -18.12 25.87 -14.14
CA ASN A 737 -18.36 24.70 -13.29
C ASN A 737 -18.96 25.06 -11.92
N LYS A 738 -19.22 26.35 -11.65
CA LYS A 738 -19.86 26.85 -10.41
C LYS A 738 -19.20 26.34 -9.12
N GLY A 739 -17.86 26.29 -9.11
CA GLY A 739 -17.09 25.83 -7.95
C GLY A 739 -17.10 24.31 -7.74
N HIS A 740 -17.34 23.53 -8.80
CA HIS A 740 -17.35 22.06 -8.73
C HIS A 740 -16.17 21.42 -9.48
N ILE A 741 -15.86 20.20 -9.14
CA ILE A 741 -14.89 19.36 -9.87
C ILE A 741 -15.42 19.10 -11.29
N SER A 742 -14.54 19.29 -12.28
CA SER A 742 -14.84 18.98 -13.68
C SER A 742 -13.76 18.13 -14.34
N THR A 743 -12.78 17.72 -13.55
CA THR A 743 -11.69 16.85 -13.98
C THR A 743 -12.03 15.37 -13.71
N GLY A 744 -11.49 14.51 -14.54
CA GLY A 744 -11.36 13.08 -14.25
C GLY A 744 -10.10 12.81 -13.41
N VAL A 745 -9.65 11.54 -13.41
CA VAL A 745 -8.53 11.10 -12.57
C VAL A 745 -7.22 11.81 -12.93
N ILE A 746 -6.98 12.08 -14.22
CA ILE A 746 -5.73 12.68 -14.71
C ILE A 746 -5.63 14.14 -14.26
N GLY A 747 -6.68 14.94 -14.45
CA GLY A 747 -6.68 16.33 -14.03
C GLY A 747 -6.68 16.46 -12.50
N THR A 748 -7.45 15.63 -11.82
CA THR A 748 -7.57 15.65 -10.35
C THR A 748 -6.24 15.35 -9.64
N GLN A 749 -5.34 14.56 -10.25
CA GLN A 749 -4.01 14.26 -9.69
C GLN A 749 -3.12 15.51 -9.51
N TRP A 750 -3.36 16.56 -10.28
CA TRP A 750 -2.48 17.75 -10.31
C TRP A 750 -3.20 19.05 -9.94
N LEU A 751 -4.52 18.99 -9.68
CA LEU A 751 -5.38 20.15 -9.56
C LEU A 751 -5.11 20.99 -8.32
N MET A 752 -5.16 20.37 -7.14
CA MET A 752 -5.24 21.07 -5.86
C MET A 752 -3.92 21.80 -5.51
N ARG A 753 -2.80 21.09 -5.61
CA ARG A 753 -1.46 21.68 -5.35
C ARG A 753 -1.11 22.73 -6.38
N GLU A 754 -1.51 22.54 -7.65
CA GLU A 754 -1.21 23.52 -8.70
C GLU A 754 -2.00 24.80 -8.52
N LEU A 755 -3.32 24.73 -8.21
CA LEU A 755 -4.10 25.92 -7.86
C LEU A 755 -3.44 26.69 -6.71
N SER A 756 -3.06 26.00 -5.63
CA SER A 756 -2.41 26.64 -4.48
C SER A 756 -1.06 27.24 -4.85
N ARG A 757 -0.25 26.56 -5.68
CA ARG A 757 1.03 27.09 -6.17
C ARG A 757 0.88 28.36 -7.00
N ARG A 758 -0.29 28.56 -7.63
CA ARG A 758 -0.64 29.78 -8.38
C ARG A 758 -1.32 30.87 -7.57
N GLY A 759 -1.46 30.66 -6.25
CA GLY A 759 -2.06 31.63 -5.34
C GLY A 759 -3.60 31.51 -5.24
N HIS A 760 -4.16 30.38 -5.64
CA HIS A 760 -5.59 30.10 -5.62
C HIS A 760 -5.93 28.96 -4.64
N THR A 761 -5.38 29.03 -3.42
CA THR A 761 -5.65 28.04 -2.36
C THR A 761 -7.12 28.08 -1.91
N ASP A 762 -7.76 29.25 -1.98
CA ASP A 762 -9.19 29.46 -1.73
C ASP A 762 -10.07 28.64 -2.70
N VAL A 763 -9.71 28.61 -3.97
CA VAL A 763 -10.41 27.80 -4.99
C VAL A 763 -10.19 26.31 -4.75
N ALA A 764 -8.98 25.88 -4.40
CA ALA A 764 -8.70 24.50 -4.04
C ALA A 764 -9.51 24.09 -2.78
N TYR A 765 -9.59 24.97 -1.79
CA TYR A 765 -10.39 24.74 -0.59
C TYR A 765 -11.89 24.63 -0.91
N LEU A 766 -12.41 25.51 -1.77
CA LEU A 766 -13.80 25.43 -2.24
C LEU A 766 -14.10 24.08 -2.88
N LEU A 767 -13.22 23.59 -3.76
CA LEU A 767 -13.37 22.27 -4.41
C LEU A 767 -13.34 21.10 -3.41
N ALA A 768 -12.51 21.20 -2.37
CA ALA A 768 -12.35 20.14 -1.36
C ALA A 768 -13.53 20.07 -0.38
N THR A 769 -14.21 21.19 -0.13
CA THR A 769 -15.26 21.31 0.90
C THR A 769 -16.67 21.42 0.33
N ASN A 770 -16.81 21.56 -0.99
CA ASN A 770 -18.12 21.56 -1.66
C ASN A 770 -18.83 20.23 -1.41
N ASP A 771 -20.07 20.27 -0.92
CA ASP A 771 -20.89 19.10 -0.56
C ASP A 771 -21.98 18.77 -1.60
N THR A 772 -21.97 19.47 -2.74
CA THR A 772 -22.88 19.23 -3.87
C THR A 772 -22.15 18.58 -5.05
N TYR A 773 -22.90 17.90 -5.92
CA TYR A 773 -22.36 17.18 -7.07
C TYR A 773 -21.78 18.12 -8.14
N PRO A 774 -20.63 17.78 -8.71
CA PRO A 774 -19.69 16.71 -8.35
C PRO A 774 -18.58 17.18 -7.39
N SER A 775 -18.37 16.45 -6.31
CA SER A 775 -17.32 16.74 -5.33
C SER A 775 -17.06 15.53 -4.40
N TRP A 776 -15.96 15.54 -3.66
CA TRP A 776 -15.72 14.60 -2.56
C TRP A 776 -16.71 14.77 -1.40
N GLY A 777 -17.08 16.03 -1.11
CA GLY A 777 -18.06 16.33 -0.06
C GLY A 777 -19.45 15.80 -0.40
N TYR A 778 -19.84 15.79 -1.68
CA TYR A 778 -21.08 15.13 -2.13
C TYR A 778 -21.08 13.64 -1.76
N MET A 779 -19.99 12.90 -2.04
CA MET A 779 -19.89 11.51 -1.63
C MET A 779 -20.11 11.34 -0.13
N ALA A 780 -19.47 12.18 0.69
CA ALA A 780 -19.61 12.16 2.14
C ALA A 780 -21.06 12.51 2.58
N ALA A 781 -21.70 13.51 1.95
CA ALA A 781 -23.09 13.91 2.23
C ALA A 781 -24.09 12.80 1.88
N GLN A 782 -23.79 11.96 0.88
CA GLN A 782 -24.56 10.76 0.54
C GLN A 782 -24.23 9.54 1.41
N GLY A 783 -23.47 9.71 2.48
CA GLY A 783 -23.16 8.65 3.46
C GLY A 783 -21.98 7.74 3.08
N ALA A 784 -21.16 8.13 2.13
CA ALA A 784 -19.92 7.41 1.82
C ALA A 784 -18.97 7.42 3.02
N THR A 785 -18.36 6.26 3.29
CA THR A 785 -17.31 6.08 4.29
C THR A 785 -15.96 5.71 3.66
N THR A 786 -15.92 5.70 2.34
CA THR A 786 -14.76 5.50 1.45
C THR A 786 -14.91 6.40 0.22
N ILE A 787 -13.88 6.55 -0.59
CA ILE A 787 -13.97 7.26 -1.88
C ILE A 787 -14.59 6.34 -2.93
N TRP A 788 -15.50 6.88 -3.74
CA TRP A 788 -16.14 6.15 -4.82
C TRP A 788 -15.29 6.16 -6.12
N GLU A 789 -15.57 5.19 -6.99
CA GLU A 789 -15.00 5.12 -8.35
C GLU A 789 -15.50 6.26 -9.26
N LEU A 790 -16.77 6.65 -9.12
CA LEU A 790 -17.41 7.69 -9.91
C LEU A 790 -17.86 8.84 -9.01
N TRP A 791 -17.83 10.06 -9.53
CA TRP A 791 -18.36 11.24 -8.81
C TRP A 791 -19.84 11.10 -8.43
N ASN A 792 -20.61 10.37 -9.24
CA ASN A 792 -22.02 10.01 -9.06
C ASN A 792 -22.20 8.52 -8.78
N GLY A 793 -21.36 7.94 -7.95
CA GLY A 793 -21.33 6.50 -7.68
C GLY A 793 -22.61 5.94 -7.06
N ASP A 794 -23.44 6.79 -6.47
CA ASP A 794 -24.76 6.45 -5.91
C ASP A 794 -25.89 6.37 -6.95
N THR A 795 -25.78 7.11 -8.07
CA THR A 795 -26.86 7.28 -9.05
C THR A 795 -26.55 6.75 -10.45
N ALA A 796 -25.27 6.48 -10.77
CA ALA A 796 -24.87 5.97 -12.09
C ALA A 796 -25.60 4.66 -12.45
N ASN A 797 -26.09 4.60 -13.69
CA ASN A 797 -26.81 3.44 -14.21
C ASN A 797 -26.09 2.80 -15.42
N PRO A 798 -25.76 1.50 -15.41
CA PRO A 798 -25.99 0.59 -14.28
C PRO A 798 -25.05 0.88 -13.11
N GLY A 799 -25.52 0.64 -11.89
CA GLY A 799 -24.76 0.87 -10.65
C GLY A 799 -23.62 -0.11 -10.42
N MET A 800 -22.85 -0.46 -11.44
CA MET A 800 -21.77 -1.46 -11.41
C MET A 800 -20.40 -0.86 -11.00
N ASN A 801 -20.38 0.34 -10.44
CA ASN A 801 -19.17 0.99 -9.94
C ASN A 801 -18.87 0.58 -8.50
N SER A 802 -17.63 0.81 -8.05
CA SER A 802 -17.22 0.56 -6.68
C SER A 802 -17.54 1.72 -5.75
N GLY A 803 -18.03 1.41 -4.55
CA GLY A 803 -18.15 2.37 -3.44
C GLY A 803 -16.85 2.51 -2.64
N ASN A 804 -15.79 1.75 -2.96
CA ASN A 804 -14.50 1.74 -2.27
C ASN A 804 -13.35 1.66 -3.29
N HIS A 805 -12.89 2.83 -3.73
CA HIS A 805 -11.93 2.97 -4.82
C HIS A 805 -10.88 4.04 -4.49
N VAL A 806 -9.73 4.03 -5.16
CA VAL A 806 -8.63 4.95 -4.86
C VAL A 806 -8.37 6.00 -5.95
N MET A 807 -8.81 5.79 -7.19
CA MET A 807 -8.38 6.63 -8.31
C MET A 807 -8.84 8.10 -8.21
N LEU A 808 -9.98 8.39 -7.59
CA LEU A 808 -10.46 9.76 -7.37
C LEU A 808 -9.89 10.45 -6.13
N LEU A 809 -8.93 9.82 -5.42
CA LEU A 809 -8.15 10.50 -4.37
C LEU A 809 -7.38 11.68 -4.94
N GLY A 810 -6.77 11.50 -6.10
CA GLY A 810 -6.04 12.54 -6.81
C GLY A 810 -5.03 13.25 -5.94
N ASP A 811 -5.09 14.58 -5.96
CA ASP A 811 -4.16 15.47 -5.28
C ASP A 811 -4.63 15.92 -3.87
N LEU A 812 -5.78 15.42 -3.40
CA LEU A 812 -6.41 15.86 -2.16
C LEU A 812 -5.50 15.74 -0.93
N LEU A 813 -4.97 14.53 -0.69
CA LEU A 813 -4.14 14.28 0.50
C LEU A 813 -2.79 15.00 0.44
N PRO A 814 -2.03 14.95 -0.66
CA PRO A 814 -0.82 15.76 -0.79
C PRO A 814 -1.11 17.24 -0.57
N TRP A 815 -2.23 17.74 -1.04
CA TRP A 815 -2.61 19.14 -0.83
C TRP A 815 -2.91 19.46 0.64
N CYS A 816 -3.63 18.59 1.36
CA CYS A 816 -3.88 18.76 2.79
C CYS A 816 -2.58 18.91 3.59
N PHE A 817 -1.59 18.02 3.36
CA PHE A 817 -0.31 18.06 4.07
C PHE A 817 0.60 19.18 3.57
N ASN A 818 0.77 19.30 2.25
CA ASN A 818 1.76 20.22 1.68
C ASN A 818 1.29 21.68 1.66
N ASN A 819 -0.02 21.93 1.58
CA ASN A 819 -0.55 23.28 1.46
C ASN A 819 -1.32 23.72 2.72
N LEU A 820 -2.30 22.95 3.22
CA LEU A 820 -3.07 23.38 4.40
C LEU A 820 -2.20 23.32 5.66
N ALA A 821 -1.51 22.22 5.91
CA ALA A 821 -0.55 22.10 7.02
C ALA A 821 0.81 22.70 6.70
N GLY A 822 1.15 22.79 5.42
CA GLY A 822 2.38 23.41 4.94
C GLY A 822 3.63 22.55 5.06
N ILE A 823 3.53 21.23 5.26
CA ILE A 823 4.66 20.31 5.39
C ILE A 823 5.12 19.86 4.00
N ARG A 824 6.25 20.36 3.50
CA ARG A 824 6.76 20.04 2.16
C ARG A 824 8.16 19.45 2.20
N ALA A 825 8.36 18.33 1.51
CA ALA A 825 9.69 17.79 1.24
C ALA A 825 10.40 18.60 0.14
N ASP A 826 11.69 18.82 0.29
CA ASP A 826 12.53 19.34 -0.79
C ASP A 826 12.82 18.21 -1.79
N ARG A 827 12.47 18.41 -3.05
CA ARG A 827 12.70 17.42 -4.11
C ARG A 827 14.15 17.04 -4.35
N TRP A 828 15.08 17.94 -4.03
CA TRP A 828 16.52 17.72 -4.22
C TRP A 828 17.22 17.17 -2.98
N LYS A 829 16.60 17.35 -1.80
CA LYS A 829 17.08 16.82 -0.51
C LYS A 829 16.05 15.83 0.02
N SER A 830 16.02 14.66 -0.62
CA SER A 830 15.01 13.59 -0.45
C SER A 830 14.89 13.07 0.98
N GLY A 831 13.81 12.34 1.25
CA GLY A 831 13.52 11.69 2.52
C GLY A 831 13.15 12.65 3.64
N TYR A 832 12.68 13.87 3.32
CA TYR A 832 12.45 14.94 4.30
C TYR A 832 13.72 15.38 5.04
N LYS A 833 14.90 15.18 4.47
CA LYS A 833 16.15 15.73 5.04
C LYS A 833 16.17 17.26 5.07
N HIS A 834 15.36 17.89 4.22
CA HIS A 834 15.07 19.31 4.21
C HIS A 834 13.56 19.52 4.08
N ILE A 835 12.98 20.32 4.96
CA ILE A 835 11.56 20.57 5.07
C ILE A 835 11.28 22.06 4.90
N VAL A 836 10.33 22.40 4.04
CA VAL A 836 9.81 23.75 3.88
C VAL A 836 8.42 23.80 4.49
N PHE A 837 8.22 24.70 5.44
CA PHE A 837 6.92 24.96 6.04
C PHE A 837 6.27 26.19 5.41
N GLN A 838 5.10 25.99 4.79
CA GLN A 838 4.32 27.06 4.18
C GLN A 838 2.82 26.77 4.27
N PRO A 839 2.21 26.92 5.45
CA PRO A 839 0.78 26.68 5.63
C PRO A 839 -0.09 27.74 4.96
N ALA A 840 -1.31 27.36 4.60
CA ALA A 840 -2.31 28.25 3.98
C ALA A 840 -3.11 29.05 5.03
N PHE A 841 -2.45 29.97 5.70
CA PHE A 841 -3.08 30.86 6.69
C PHE A 841 -4.12 31.81 6.08
N GLU A 842 -4.07 32.04 4.78
CA GLU A 842 -4.97 32.97 4.07
C GLU A 842 -6.41 32.50 3.96
N ILE A 843 -6.70 31.18 4.10
CA ILE A 843 -8.06 30.64 3.99
C ILE A 843 -8.89 31.10 5.19
N GLN A 844 -9.90 31.96 4.93
CA GLN A 844 -10.68 32.61 5.99
C GLN A 844 -11.59 31.61 6.74
N GLU A 845 -12.10 30.63 6.04
CA GLU A 845 -13.05 29.62 6.54
C GLU A 845 -12.37 28.59 7.47
N LEU A 846 -11.06 28.42 7.38
CA LEU A 846 -10.31 27.56 8.27
C LEU A 846 -9.82 28.30 9.50
N SER A 847 -10.21 27.84 10.68
CA SER A 847 -9.72 28.36 11.95
C SER A 847 -8.52 27.58 12.53
N ASN A 848 -8.35 26.33 12.15
CA ASN A 848 -7.20 25.51 12.57
C ASN A 848 -6.92 24.35 11.59
N VAL A 849 -5.67 23.88 11.60
CA VAL A 849 -5.20 22.64 11.01
C VAL A 849 -4.22 21.99 11.97
N ASP A 850 -4.33 20.69 12.17
CA ASP A 850 -3.40 19.84 12.91
C ASP A 850 -2.98 18.68 12.01
N ALA A 851 -1.71 18.60 11.65
CA ALA A 851 -1.18 17.54 10.83
C ALA A 851 0.17 17.05 11.35
N SER A 852 0.38 15.74 11.26
CA SER A 852 1.67 15.13 11.54
C SER A 852 2.04 14.10 10.48
N TYR A 853 3.35 13.97 10.24
CA TYR A 853 3.92 12.99 9.33
C TYR A 853 5.15 12.33 9.93
N MET A 854 5.21 11.01 9.92
CA MET A 854 6.36 10.23 10.38
C MET A 854 7.31 9.96 9.22
N SER A 855 8.32 10.80 9.07
CA SER A 855 9.39 10.59 8.08
C SER A 855 10.34 9.47 8.53
N ILE A 856 11.24 9.07 7.64
CA ILE A 856 12.33 8.13 8.00
C ILE A 856 13.24 8.66 9.10
N TYR A 857 13.31 9.98 9.31
CA TYR A 857 14.10 10.64 10.36
C TYR A 857 13.34 10.91 11.66
N GLY A 858 12.00 10.77 11.65
CA GLY A 858 11.16 11.00 12.81
C GLY A 858 9.91 11.83 12.50
N LYS A 859 9.18 12.19 13.56
CA LYS A 859 7.89 12.86 13.48
C LYS A 859 8.04 14.33 13.14
N ILE A 860 7.30 14.78 12.14
CA ILE A 860 7.14 16.17 11.73
C ILE A 860 5.71 16.57 12.03
N THR A 861 5.51 17.69 12.74
CA THR A 861 4.19 18.19 13.06
C THR A 861 4.05 19.66 12.65
N SER A 862 2.89 20.03 12.12
CA SER A 862 2.49 21.43 11.90
C SER A 862 1.07 21.60 12.42
N ARG A 863 0.92 22.43 13.47
CA ARG A 863 -0.37 22.77 14.07
C ARG A 863 -0.54 24.28 14.06
N TRP A 864 -1.58 24.77 13.44
CA TRP A 864 -1.88 26.18 13.50
C TRP A 864 -3.34 26.46 13.86
N LYS A 865 -3.55 27.57 14.52
CA LYS A 865 -4.87 28.03 14.97
C LYS A 865 -4.97 29.54 14.87
N LYS A 866 -6.05 30.01 14.25
CA LYS A 866 -6.41 31.43 14.23
C LYS A 866 -7.27 31.76 15.45
N THR A 867 -6.95 32.86 16.07
CA THR A 867 -7.78 33.53 17.06
C THR A 867 -8.16 34.92 16.54
N PRO A 868 -9.14 35.62 17.12
CA PRO A 868 -9.46 36.98 16.69
C PRO A 868 -8.29 37.98 16.80
N MET A 869 -7.29 37.68 17.64
CA MET A 869 -6.19 38.57 17.98
C MET A 869 -4.85 38.17 17.34
N HIS A 870 -4.64 36.88 17.08
CA HIS A 870 -3.34 36.37 16.63
C HIS A 870 -3.45 34.99 15.97
N LEU A 871 -2.37 34.59 15.31
CA LEU A 871 -2.13 33.27 14.75
C LEU A 871 -1.15 32.51 15.67
N GLU A 872 -1.56 31.37 16.15
CA GLU A 872 -0.69 30.40 16.85
C GLU A 872 -0.23 29.35 15.85
N TRP A 873 1.06 29.09 15.79
CA TRP A 873 1.62 28.07 14.93
C TRP A 873 2.73 27.30 15.64
N ASP A 874 2.52 26.02 15.85
CA ASP A 874 3.41 25.07 16.51
C ASP A 874 4.00 24.08 15.51
N ILE A 875 5.32 23.96 15.52
CA ILE A 875 6.09 23.06 14.67
C ILE A 875 6.93 22.16 15.55
N GLU A 876 6.75 20.85 15.42
CA GLU A 876 7.64 19.84 15.98
C GLU A 876 8.47 19.22 14.86
N LEU A 877 9.77 19.10 15.10
CA LEU A 877 10.72 18.47 14.19
C LEU A 877 11.54 17.41 14.94
N PRO A 878 12.02 16.37 14.24
CA PRO A 878 13.05 15.51 14.81
C PRO A 878 14.26 16.32 15.26
N CYS A 879 14.95 15.87 16.28
CA CYS A 879 16.05 16.62 16.93
C CYS A 879 17.23 16.97 15.98
N GLN A 880 17.33 16.28 14.85
CA GLN A 880 18.38 16.41 13.83
C GLN A 880 18.23 17.63 12.89
N TYR A 881 17.24 18.50 13.09
CA TYR A 881 16.99 19.60 12.15
C TYR A 881 17.47 20.94 12.70
N TYR A 882 18.14 21.73 11.83
CA TYR A 882 18.37 23.14 12.09
C TYR A 882 17.16 23.95 11.62
N GLN A 883 16.65 24.81 12.48
CA GLN A 883 15.62 25.77 12.08
C GLN A 883 16.30 27.02 11.51
N THR A 884 16.11 27.26 10.22
CA THR A 884 16.39 28.57 9.61
C THR A 884 15.04 29.26 9.40
N ARG A 885 14.84 30.44 10.02
CA ARG A 885 13.63 31.24 9.78
C ARG A 885 13.93 32.25 8.68
N GLU A 886 13.51 31.98 7.47
CA GLU A 886 13.31 33.02 6.47
C GLU A 886 11.82 33.41 6.49
N LEU A 887 11.50 34.49 7.21
CA LEU A 887 10.15 35.06 7.21
C LEU A 887 10.05 36.03 6.02
N GLU A 888 9.87 35.52 4.80
CA GLU A 888 9.47 36.35 3.68
C GLU A 888 7.96 36.66 3.79
N GLY A 889 7.64 37.91 4.05
CA GLY A 889 6.32 38.46 3.78
C GLY A 889 5.33 38.59 4.94
N ILE A 890 5.69 38.37 6.21
CA ILE A 890 4.84 38.75 7.33
C ILE A 890 5.12 40.23 7.63
N ARG A 891 4.37 41.14 6.99
CA ARG A 891 4.26 42.52 7.45
C ARG A 891 3.41 42.53 8.71
N HIS A 892 4.02 42.86 9.84
CA HIS A 892 3.25 43.30 11.02
C HIS A 892 2.38 44.49 10.62
N GLN A 893 1.08 44.35 10.53
CA GLN A 893 0.11 45.44 10.63
C GLN A 893 -0.36 45.57 12.06
#